data_5c88fd613d8982a4ca19571d75aac237
#
_entry.id   5c88fd613d8982a4ca19571d75aac237
#
_cell.length_a   1.000
_cell.length_b   1.000
_cell.length_c   1.000
_cell.angle_alpha   90.00
_cell.angle_beta   90.00
_cell.angle_gamma   90.00
#
_symmetry.space_group_name_H-M   'P 1'
#
loop_
_entity.id
_entity.type
_entity.pdbx_description
1 polymer ?
#
loop_
_entity_poly.entity_id
_entity_poly.type
_entity_poly.pdbx_seq_one_letter_code
_entity_poly.pdbx_strand_id
1 'polypeptide(L)'
;MLDRLEILQVYGADMAEPAKRALRFASLLAADMGAKTCRIGPSPAPLGHGFYDIDGEEKITGAPADWQAAATDTCRLVLRINDAGDTAGVSVHMPDWESETTLFAGSGLAHLLGDPDRAPLVPRGAFGAHTLGYSVFAALVGLYVKWQRFAHYDCAHMDGVSALAWINWKAAVNAASGEHICRQGKLAEWPVAETKDGYVAFVYNLRDWDQVVEMIDDDALRSEKFASFEGRMKHAATYLNLARQYFADKTKTALRDAFITRSIPSFPVMDLNDLSDDPLLVHRGAIETRNGKKFMRPPYRIEAQSNGVAIEQEDRQDGLPLAGMRVLDLGMITAGAGVSAMLADMGAEVIKIETHERPDPFRLWPGQAGDDGDAPVFKSNNRNKQGLALDLKTESGLAQFMTLVADSDIVLENFRRGVVERLGIGFDALRKVNPRIVLASISSQGADGPGANHTTFGSTLEASSGFAALTHYEDGVPVISGRNLNYPDQIVCLIGGGVIAAAVAEARRRGVGCHVDVAQRDCAIYQIGDVLAAGQKPDDDKNSAMVQLADGDWYGVSGDAIDRDMLATMTAEAAQAHMRGQGGGCRKVASGQDLLDEKALWDKEIWRKSADGAMVKGFPFQYKKQPMVIYANSPRVGEHNDVLLAGA
;
A
#
# COMPACT_ATOMS: atom_id res chain seq x y z
N MET A 1 -15.89 11.05 -10.65
CA MET A 1 -16.35 9.70 -10.22
C MET A 1 -17.09 9.73 -8.89
N LEU A 2 -16.70 10.60 -7.98
CA LEU A 2 -17.37 10.75 -6.69
C LEU A 2 -18.20 12.06 -6.62
N ASP A 3 -18.66 12.54 -7.76
CA ASP A 3 -19.41 13.82 -7.93
C ASP A 3 -20.75 13.86 -7.18
N ARG A 4 -21.26 12.69 -6.76
CA ARG A 4 -22.47 12.55 -5.95
C ARG A 4 -22.17 12.25 -4.47
N LEU A 5 -20.91 12.31 -4.04
CA LEU A 5 -20.51 12.10 -2.65
C LEU A 5 -20.29 13.44 -1.94
N GLU A 6 -20.96 13.61 -0.81
CA GLU A 6 -20.71 14.68 0.15
C GLU A 6 -20.12 14.07 1.44
N ILE A 7 -19.01 14.63 1.92
CA ILE A 7 -18.27 14.14 3.08
C ILE A 7 -18.31 15.19 4.19
N LEU A 8 -18.74 14.78 5.37
CA LEU A 8 -18.63 15.57 6.59
C LEU A 8 -17.49 15.03 7.45
N GLN A 9 -16.44 15.82 7.62
CA GLN A 9 -15.33 15.54 8.53
C GLN A 9 -15.64 16.12 9.90
N VAL A 10 -15.53 15.31 10.96
CA VAL A 10 -15.78 15.74 12.35
C VAL A 10 -14.49 15.63 13.14
N TYR A 11 -13.97 16.77 13.58
CA TYR A 11 -12.75 16.88 14.38
C TYR A 11 -13.05 17.45 15.76
N GLY A 12 -12.65 16.74 16.84
CA GLY A 12 -12.60 17.27 18.20
C GLY A 12 -11.24 17.90 18.51
N ALA A 13 -11.19 18.79 19.48
CA ALA A 13 -9.94 19.43 19.93
C ALA A 13 -8.95 18.37 20.47
N ASP A 14 -9.45 17.40 21.23
CA ASP A 14 -8.67 16.41 21.97
C ASP A 14 -8.46 15.09 21.19
N MET A 15 -8.63 15.12 19.87
CA MET A 15 -8.43 13.92 19.03
C MET A 15 -6.95 13.78 18.64
N ALA A 16 -6.47 12.54 18.56
CA ALA A 16 -5.13 12.21 18.10
C ALA A 16 -4.82 12.82 16.73
N GLU A 17 -3.69 13.49 16.64
CA GLU A 17 -3.29 14.18 15.40
C GLU A 17 -3.13 13.21 14.19
N PRO A 18 -2.56 11.99 14.35
CA PRO A 18 -2.52 11.02 13.24
C PRO A 18 -3.90 10.66 12.69
N ALA A 19 -4.93 10.53 13.56
CA ALA A 19 -6.28 10.22 13.11
C ALA A 19 -6.89 11.40 12.33
N LYS A 20 -6.71 12.65 12.80
CA LYS A 20 -7.17 13.85 12.07
C LYS A 20 -6.53 13.92 10.68
N ARG A 21 -5.22 13.65 10.58
CA ARG A 21 -4.48 13.63 9.30
C ARG A 21 -4.97 12.52 8.39
N ALA A 22 -5.25 11.33 8.93
CA ALA A 22 -5.78 10.21 8.15
C ALA A 22 -7.14 10.55 7.50
N LEU A 23 -8.08 11.10 8.28
CA LEU A 23 -9.39 11.50 7.75
C LEU A 23 -9.24 12.61 6.70
N ARG A 24 -8.36 13.57 6.94
CA ARG A 24 -8.12 14.68 6.02
C ARG A 24 -7.49 14.21 4.71
N PHE A 25 -6.52 13.30 4.80
CA PHE A 25 -5.86 12.70 3.64
C PHE A 25 -6.85 11.90 2.77
N ALA A 26 -7.73 11.11 3.39
CA ALA A 26 -8.78 10.38 2.68
C ALA A 26 -9.77 11.33 1.99
N SER A 27 -10.14 12.43 2.66
CA SER A 27 -11.02 13.46 2.10
C SER A 27 -10.39 14.18 0.92
N LEU A 28 -9.07 14.45 0.96
CA LEU A 28 -8.32 15.03 -0.14
C LEU A 28 -8.38 14.13 -1.37
N LEU A 29 -8.07 12.83 -1.22
CA LEU A 29 -8.19 11.85 -2.31
C LEU A 29 -9.60 11.76 -2.89
N ALA A 30 -10.63 11.79 -2.04
CA ALA A 30 -12.02 11.75 -2.49
C ALA A 30 -12.42 13.05 -3.22
N ALA A 31 -11.95 14.21 -2.76
CA ALA A 31 -12.18 15.49 -3.42
C ALA A 31 -11.51 15.55 -4.79
N ASP A 32 -10.30 15.00 -4.95
CA ASP A 32 -9.61 14.86 -6.23
C ASP A 32 -10.41 14.00 -7.23
N MET A 33 -11.28 13.11 -6.73
CA MET A 33 -12.22 12.32 -7.54
C MET A 33 -13.59 12.98 -7.73
N GLY A 34 -13.80 14.19 -7.21
CA GLY A 34 -14.99 15.00 -7.38
C GLY A 34 -15.95 15.05 -6.18
N ALA A 35 -15.63 14.44 -5.04
CA ALA A 35 -16.45 14.54 -3.84
C ALA A 35 -16.46 15.97 -3.28
N LYS A 36 -17.60 16.40 -2.73
CA LYS A 36 -17.70 17.64 -1.96
C LYS A 36 -17.39 17.37 -0.51
N THR A 37 -16.69 18.29 0.14
CA THR A 37 -16.28 18.14 1.54
C THR A 37 -16.74 19.31 2.39
N CYS A 38 -17.20 18.97 3.62
CA CYS A 38 -17.47 19.90 4.70
C CYS A 38 -16.72 19.47 5.95
N ARG A 39 -16.45 20.38 6.87
CA ARG A 39 -15.83 20.00 8.14
C ARG A 39 -16.38 20.76 9.33
N ILE A 40 -16.37 20.08 10.47
CA ILE A 40 -16.59 20.63 11.80
C ILE A 40 -15.30 20.53 12.59
N GLY A 41 -14.90 21.61 13.23
CA GLY A 41 -13.67 21.69 14.02
C GLY A 41 -12.44 22.14 13.23
N PRO A 42 -11.28 22.14 13.91
CA PRO A 42 -10.02 22.62 13.32
C PRO A 42 -9.47 21.63 12.31
N SER A 43 -8.86 22.12 11.23
CA SER A 43 -8.05 21.27 10.35
C SER A 43 -6.84 20.72 11.12
N PRO A 44 -6.35 19.50 10.81
CA PRO A 44 -5.10 19.01 11.37
C PRO A 44 -3.96 19.98 11.08
N ALA A 45 -2.97 20.03 11.99
CA ALA A 45 -1.78 20.85 11.79
C ALA A 45 -1.00 20.36 10.57
N PRO A 46 -0.79 21.18 9.53
CA PRO A 46 -0.03 20.77 8.37
C PRO A 46 1.47 20.77 8.69
N LEU A 47 2.19 19.74 8.24
CA LEU A 47 3.65 19.80 8.15
C LEU A 47 4.07 20.77 7.02
N GLY A 48 3.27 20.88 5.95
CA GLY A 48 3.41 21.83 4.87
C GLY A 48 2.13 22.64 4.64
N HIS A 49 2.25 23.96 4.56
CA HIS A 49 1.09 24.82 4.29
C HIS A 49 0.45 24.49 2.94
N GLY A 50 -0.83 24.23 2.92
CA GLY A 50 -1.66 24.03 1.73
C GLY A 50 -1.80 22.59 1.26
N PHE A 51 -1.05 21.59 1.78
CA PHE A 51 -1.21 20.19 1.36
C PHE A 51 -2.61 19.64 1.71
N TYR A 52 -3.11 19.98 2.89
CA TYR A 52 -4.43 19.55 3.33
C TYR A 52 -5.56 20.52 2.92
N ASP A 53 -5.29 21.54 2.12
CA ASP A 53 -6.33 22.43 1.64
C ASP A 53 -7.14 21.73 0.54
N ILE A 54 -8.44 21.74 0.70
CA ILE A 54 -9.39 21.21 -0.27
C ILE A 54 -10.17 22.38 -0.85
N ASP A 55 -10.07 22.58 -2.17
CA ASP A 55 -10.77 23.65 -2.85
C ASP A 55 -12.30 23.48 -2.71
N GLY A 56 -12.97 24.57 -2.31
CA GLY A 56 -14.43 24.55 -2.15
C GLY A 56 -14.92 23.86 -0.87
N GLU A 57 -14.03 23.51 0.07
CA GLU A 57 -14.46 22.97 1.36
C GLU A 57 -15.24 23.99 2.18
N GLU A 58 -16.38 23.56 2.71
CA GLU A 58 -17.22 24.37 3.58
C GLU A 58 -16.93 24.07 5.07
N LYS A 59 -16.64 25.12 5.85
CA LYS A 59 -16.53 25.01 7.31
C LYS A 59 -17.88 25.31 7.94
N ILE A 60 -18.46 24.32 8.64
CA ILE A 60 -19.74 24.43 9.31
C ILE A 60 -19.61 24.32 10.83
N THR A 61 -20.57 24.89 11.57
CA THR A 61 -20.53 24.94 13.04
C THR A 61 -21.19 23.74 13.70
N GLY A 62 -21.94 22.92 12.95
CA GLY A 62 -22.57 21.68 13.41
C GLY A 62 -23.15 20.92 12.24
N ALA A 63 -23.24 19.60 12.37
CA ALA A 63 -23.90 18.78 11.37
C ALA A 63 -25.39 19.16 11.29
N PRO A 64 -25.95 19.36 10.10
CA PRO A 64 -27.40 19.48 9.96
C PRO A 64 -28.10 18.27 10.57
N ALA A 65 -29.20 18.47 11.27
CA ALA A 65 -29.96 17.41 11.94
C ALA A 65 -30.40 16.29 10.98
N ASP A 66 -30.49 16.63 9.70
CA ASP A 66 -30.90 15.78 8.58
C ASP A 66 -29.75 15.42 7.64
N TRP A 67 -28.48 15.51 8.08
CA TRP A 67 -27.31 15.31 7.22
C TRP A 67 -27.44 14.09 6.30
N GLN A 68 -28.00 13.00 6.78
CA GLN A 68 -28.22 11.78 6.00
C GLN A 68 -29.66 11.60 5.53
N ALA A 69 -30.58 12.48 5.93
CA ALA A 69 -31.96 12.39 5.52
C ALA A 69 -32.19 12.98 4.12
N ALA A 70 -32.82 12.21 3.26
CA ALA A 70 -33.57 12.68 2.10
C ALA A 70 -32.86 13.22 0.86
N ALA A 71 -31.56 13.03 0.63
CA ALA A 71 -31.01 13.27 -0.71
C ALA A 71 -31.02 11.98 -1.53
N THR A 72 -31.98 11.79 -2.39
CA THR A 72 -32.05 10.62 -3.32
C THR A 72 -30.92 10.63 -4.36
N ASP A 73 -30.33 11.79 -4.62
CA ASP A 73 -29.33 12.00 -5.67
C ASP A 73 -27.90 12.22 -5.14
N THR A 74 -27.72 12.33 -3.82
CA THR A 74 -26.42 12.60 -3.19
C THR A 74 -26.16 11.65 -2.02
N CYS A 75 -25.02 10.97 -2.04
CA CYS A 75 -24.56 10.16 -0.92
C CYS A 75 -23.87 11.05 0.11
N ARG A 76 -24.29 10.96 1.38
CA ARG A 76 -23.72 11.74 2.49
C ARG A 76 -23.08 10.81 3.51
N LEU A 77 -21.78 10.91 3.69
CA LEU A 77 -21.01 10.08 4.61
C LEU A 77 -20.25 10.94 5.63
N VAL A 78 -20.12 10.42 6.85
CA VAL A 78 -19.40 11.09 7.93
C VAL A 78 -18.07 10.41 8.18
N LEU A 79 -16.98 11.18 8.26
CA LEU A 79 -15.68 10.73 8.74
C LEU A 79 -15.48 11.21 10.18
N ARG A 80 -15.17 10.29 11.09
CA ARG A 80 -15.09 10.58 12.54
C ARG A 80 -14.08 9.71 13.26
N ILE A 81 -13.76 10.10 14.50
CA ILE A 81 -12.83 9.41 15.39
C ILE A 81 -13.61 8.94 16.63
N ASN A 82 -13.32 7.70 17.06
CA ASN A 82 -13.83 7.08 18.30
C ASN A 82 -15.36 7.02 18.47
N ASP A 83 -16.13 7.26 17.42
CA ASP A 83 -17.59 7.16 17.48
C ASP A 83 -18.05 5.85 16.81
N ALA A 84 -18.73 5.00 17.57
CA ALA A 84 -19.32 3.75 17.12
C ALA A 84 -20.79 3.89 16.70
N GLY A 85 -21.30 5.12 16.54
CA GLY A 85 -22.70 5.38 16.18
C GLY A 85 -23.13 4.75 14.85
N ASP A 86 -24.45 4.74 14.60
CA ASP A 86 -25.07 4.15 13.40
C ASP A 86 -25.09 5.11 12.19
N THR A 87 -24.50 6.30 12.33
CA THR A 87 -24.41 7.26 11.23
C THR A 87 -23.53 6.71 10.11
N ALA A 88 -24.02 6.64 8.89
CA ALA A 88 -23.27 6.11 7.76
C ALA A 88 -21.96 6.87 7.54
N GLY A 89 -20.88 6.12 7.37
CA GLY A 89 -19.57 6.70 7.19
C GLY A 89 -18.44 5.82 7.72
N VAL A 90 -17.26 6.42 7.92
CA VAL A 90 -16.07 5.72 8.42
C VAL A 90 -15.69 6.23 9.80
N SER A 91 -15.49 5.31 10.73
CA SER A 91 -14.99 5.59 12.09
C SER A 91 -13.59 5.00 12.26
N VAL A 92 -12.66 5.83 12.77
CA VAL A 92 -11.31 5.41 13.14
C VAL A 92 -11.18 5.39 14.65
N HIS A 93 -10.88 4.24 15.24
CA HIS A 93 -10.56 4.12 16.66
C HIS A 93 -9.09 4.41 16.90
N MET A 94 -8.83 5.39 17.76
CA MET A 94 -7.48 5.77 18.14
C MET A 94 -7.49 6.53 19.47
N PRO A 95 -6.63 6.16 20.45
CA PRO A 95 -6.44 6.95 21.66
C PRO A 95 -5.95 8.37 21.33
N ASP A 96 -6.32 9.34 22.16
CA ASP A 96 -5.95 10.76 22.00
C ASP A 96 -4.44 11.04 22.11
N TRP A 97 -3.70 10.19 22.85
CA TRP A 97 -2.24 10.25 22.98
C TRP A 97 -1.46 9.58 21.86
N GLU A 98 -2.12 8.97 20.87
CA GLU A 98 -1.43 8.26 19.79
C GLU A 98 -0.58 9.22 18.93
N SER A 99 0.62 8.79 18.56
CA SER A 99 1.58 9.50 17.71
C SER A 99 2.06 8.59 16.57
N GLU A 100 2.78 9.14 15.60
CA GLU A 100 3.43 8.33 14.55
C GLU A 100 4.36 7.27 15.17
N THR A 101 5.08 7.63 16.24
CA THR A 101 6.02 6.73 16.92
C THR A 101 5.29 5.55 17.58
N THR A 102 4.19 5.81 18.29
CA THR A 102 3.43 4.75 18.96
C THR A 102 2.63 3.90 17.96
N LEU A 103 2.16 4.48 16.85
CA LEU A 103 1.56 3.74 15.73
C LEU A 103 2.56 2.76 15.11
N PHE A 104 3.78 3.22 14.78
CA PHE A 104 4.82 2.38 14.21
C PHE A 104 5.30 1.31 15.18
N ALA A 105 5.37 1.62 16.48
CA ALA A 105 5.71 0.65 17.50
C ALA A 105 4.66 -0.46 17.59
N GLY A 106 3.39 -0.10 17.85
CA GLY A 106 2.31 -1.07 18.07
C GLY A 106 1.95 -1.90 16.84
N SER A 107 2.11 -1.35 15.63
CA SER A 107 1.91 -2.08 14.38
C SER A 107 3.11 -2.97 13.98
N GLY A 108 4.21 -2.90 14.72
CA GLY A 108 5.44 -3.63 14.42
C GLY A 108 6.22 -3.11 13.22
N LEU A 109 5.79 -2.02 12.58
CA LEU A 109 6.50 -1.45 11.44
C LEU A 109 7.91 -0.98 11.84
N ALA A 110 8.05 -0.36 13.03
CA ALA A 110 9.34 0.04 13.55
C ALA A 110 10.30 -1.14 13.81
N HIS A 111 9.76 -2.34 14.08
CA HIS A 111 10.58 -3.54 14.29
C HIS A 111 11.42 -3.91 13.06
N LEU A 112 10.99 -3.49 11.86
CA LEU A 112 11.65 -3.81 10.59
C LEU A 112 12.52 -2.66 10.04
N LEU A 113 12.51 -1.49 10.68
CA LEU A 113 13.23 -0.30 10.20
C LEU A 113 14.42 0.05 11.12
N GLY A 114 15.60 0.12 10.55
CA GLY A 114 16.84 0.48 11.24
C GLY A 114 17.87 -0.64 11.33
N ASP A 115 18.91 -0.40 12.12
CA ASP A 115 19.97 -1.36 12.44
C ASP A 115 19.58 -2.19 13.67
N PRO A 116 19.97 -3.48 13.76
CA PRO A 116 19.68 -4.33 14.91
C PRO A 116 20.18 -3.77 16.24
N ASP A 117 21.37 -3.15 16.22
CA ASP A 117 22.08 -2.66 17.41
C ASP A 117 21.72 -1.20 17.77
N ARG A 118 20.76 -0.59 17.06
CA ARG A 118 20.32 0.79 17.27
C ARG A 118 18.82 0.83 17.57
N ALA A 119 18.32 1.99 18.00
CA ALA A 119 16.89 2.21 18.17
C ALA A 119 16.12 1.93 16.87
N PRO A 120 14.91 1.33 16.94
CA PRO A 120 14.02 1.26 15.80
C PRO A 120 13.74 2.63 15.22
N LEU A 121 13.59 2.72 13.90
CA LEU A 121 13.30 3.98 13.22
C LEU A 121 11.81 4.14 12.95
N VAL A 122 11.39 5.39 12.93
CA VAL A 122 10.11 5.85 12.40
C VAL A 122 10.41 6.83 11.28
N PRO A 123 9.83 6.71 10.09
CA PRO A 123 10.01 7.69 9.03
C PRO A 123 9.53 9.08 9.49
N ARG A 124 10.27 10.13 9.13
CA ARG A 124 9.88 11.50 9.45
C ARG A 124 8.71 11.95 8.58
N GLY A 125 7.67 12.47 9.19
CA GLY A 125 6.44 12.88 8.51
C GLY A 125 5.22 12.13 9.01
N ALA A 126 4.13 12.15 8.26
CA ALA A 126 2.84 11.57 8.64
C ALA A 126 2.59 10.20 7.97
N PHE A 127 3.58 9.32 7.92
CA PHE A 127 3.50 8.06 7.18
C PHE A 127 2.41 7.13 7.69
N GLY A 128 2.31 6.92 9.00
CA GLY A 128 1.28 6.08 9.60
C GLY A 128 -0.10 6.67 9.39
N ALA A 129 -0.24 7.97 9.61
CA ALA A 129 -1.50 8.68 9.39
C ALA A 129 -1.96 8.59 7.93
N HIS A 130 -1.07 8.82 6.97
CA HIS A 130 -1.41 8.76 5.54
C HIS A 130 -1.70 7.32 5.07
N THR A 131 -1.00 6.32 5.61
CA THR A 131 -1.35 4.90 5.36
C THR A 131 -2.75 4.57 5.86
N LEU A 132 -3.07 5.01 7.08
CA LEU A 132 -4.42 4.89 7.62
C LEU A 132 -5.44 5.64 6.74
N GLY A 133 -5.05 6.80 6.21
CA GLY A 133 -5.86 7.57 5.27
C GLY A 133 -6.19 6.81 3.98
N TYR A 134 -5.27 6.02 3.45
CA TYR A 134 -5.57 5.11 2.33
C TYR A 134 -6.61 4.05 2.70
N SER A 135 -6.55 3.50 3.92
CA SER A 135 -7.57 2.55 4.40
C SER A 135 -8.94 3.22 4.56
N VAL A 136 -8.97 4.44 5.12
CA VAL A 136 -10.19 5.26 5.22
C VAL A 136 -10.78 5.55 3.85
N PHE A 137 -9.94 5.93 2.88
CA PHE A 137 -10.36 6.18 1.51
C PHE A 137 -10.97 4.94 0.84
N ALA A 138 -10.33 3.78 0.96
CA ALA A 138 -10.85 2.52 0.41
C ALA A 138 -12.21 2.16 1.02
N ALA A 139 -12.36 2.29 2.34
CA ALA A 139 -13.60 2.06 3.06
C ALA A 139 -14.71 3.05 2.63
N LEU A 140 -14.36 4.33 2.53
CA LEU A 140 -15.27 5.41 2.11
C LEU A 140 -15.82 5.18 0.69
N VAL A 141 -14.92 4.85 -0.24
CA VAL A 141 -15.32 4.53 -1.63
C VAL A 141 -16.21 3.30 -1.67
N GLY A 142 -15.88 2.25 -0.92
CA GLY A 142 -16.73 1.07 -0.82
C GLY A 142 -18.16 1.41 -0.34
N LEU A 143 -18.30 2.24 0.70
CA LEU A 143 -19.59 2.70 1.18
C LEU A 143 -20.37 3.52 0.12
N TYR A 144 -19.66 4.39 -0.61
CA TYR A 144 -20.25 5.15 -1.71
C TYR A 144 -20.75 4.23 -2.84
N VAL A 145 -19.93 3.26 -3.27
CA VAL A 145 -20.29 2.28 -4.30
C VAL A 145 -21.49 1.44 -3.86
N LYS A 146 -21.52 1.01 -2.60
CA LYS A 146 -22.66 0.29 -2.02
C LYS A 146 -23.93 1.13 -2.08
N TRP A 147 -23.87 2.38 -1.66
CA TRP A 147 -25.01 3.30 -1.77
C TRP A 147 -25.44 3.52 -3.22
N GLN A 148 -24.50 3.76 -4.13
CA GLN A 148 -24.78 4.00 -5.54
C GLN A 148 -25.52 2.82 -6.20
N ARG A 149 -25.16 1.58 -5.80
CA ARG A 149 -25.70 0.36 -6.40
C ARG A 149 -26.99 -0.11 -5.76
N PHE A 150 -27.10 -0.01 -4.45
CA PHE A 150 -28.19 -0.62 -3.68
C PHE A 150 -29.07 0.40 -2.96
N ALA A 151 -28.76 1.68 -3.02
CA ALA A 151 -29.39 2.74 -2.23
C ALA A 151 -29.35 2.51 -0.71
N HIS A 152 -28.37 1.72 -0.22
CA HIS A 152 -28.22 1.35 1.18
C HIS A 152 -27.00 2.02 1.82
N TYR A 153 -27.23 2.67 2.96
CA TYR A 153 -26.17 3.19 3.80
C TYR A 153 -25.62 2.12 4.75
N ASP A 154 -24.32 2.13 4.96
CA ASP A 154 -23.59 1.29 5.91
C ASP A 154 -22.52 2.12 6.62
N CYS A 155 -21.85 1.51 7.59
CA CYS A 155 -20.71 2.08 8.32
C CYS A 155 -19.50 1.19 8.10
N ALA A 156 -18.33 1.79 8.08
CA ALA A 156 -17.06 1.08 8.19
C ALA A 156 -16.33 1.53 9.43
N HIS A 157 -15.61 0.62 10.07
CA HIS A 157 -14.79 0.90 11.23
C HIS A 157 -13.42 0.26 11.12
N MET A 158 -12.44 0.91 11.71
CA MET A 158 -11.07 0.45 11.80
C MET A 158 -10.41 0.96 13.08
N ASP A 159 -9.37 0.26 13.49
CA ASP A 159 -8.48 0.69 14.57
C ASP A 159 -7.14 1.10 13.95
N GLY A 160 -6.59 2.23 14.40
CA GLY A 160 -5.42 2.82 13.76
C GLY A 160 -4.19 1.91 13.78
N VAL A 161 -3.85 1.35 14.96
CA VAL A 161 -2.70 0.44 15.09
C VAL A 161 -2.95 -0.86 14.31
N SER A 162 -4.16 -1.41 14.40
CA SER A 162 -4.52 -2.66 13.73
C SER A 162 -4.49 -2.52 12.20
N ALA A 163 -5.00 -1.41 11.65
CA ALA A 163 -4.94 -1.14 10.22
C ALA A 163 -3.50 -0.98 9.70
N LEU A 164 -2.59 -0.44 10.53
CA LEU A 164 -1.17 -0.41 10.21
C LEU A 164 -0.51 -1.79 10.37
N ALA A 165 -0.89 -2.59 11.37
CA ALA A 165 -0.42 -3.97 11.50
C ALA A 165 -0.78 -4.81 10.26
N TRP A 166 -1.92 -4.54 9.62
CA TRP A 166 -2.30 -5.16 8.35
C TRP A 166 -1.26 -4.91 7.23
N ILE A 167 -0.57 -3.77 7.22
CA ILE A 167 0.55 -3.51 6.30
C ILE A 167 1.73 -4.45 6.60
N ASN A 168 1.98 -4.75 7.88
CA ASN A 168 3.09 -5.58 8.37
C ASN A 168 2.74 -7.09 8.44
N TRP A 169 1.74 -7.54 7.71
CA TRP A 169 1.21 -8.91 7.75
C TRP A 169 2.26 -10.01 7.53
N LYS A 170 3.30 -9.74 6.72
CA LYS A 170 4.37 -10.71 6.48
C LYS A 170 5.11 -11.08 7.76
N ALA A 171 5.32 -10.13 8.68
CA ALA A 171 5.99 -10.42 9.94
C ALA A 171 5.20 -11.45 10.77
N ALA A 172 3.87 -11.30 10.86
CA ALA A 172 3.01 -12.24 11.56
C ALA A 172 2.90 -13.61 10.84
N VAL A 173 2.81 -13.61 9.51
CA VAL A 173 2.78 -14.85 8.70
C VAL A 173 4.09 -15.62 8.84
N ASN A 174 5.23 -14.95 8.81
CA ASN A 174 6.55 -15.58 9.02
C ASN A 174 6.67 -16.14 10.44
N ALA A 175 6.21 -15.40 11.45
CA ALA A 175 6.18 -15.89 12.83
C ALA A 175 5.30 -17.14 12.97
N ALA A 176 4.14 -17.18 12.31
CA ALA A 176 3.29 -18.37 12.29
C ALA A 176 3.95 -19.60 11.64
N SER A 177 4.94 -19.38 10.78
CA SER A 177 5.77 -20.43 10.15
C SER A 177 7.07 -20.70 10.94
N GLY A 178 7.25 -20.09 12.11
CA GLY A 178 8.46 -20.23 12.93
C GLY A 178 9.66 -19.40 12.47
N GLU A 179 9.45 -18.46 11.53
CA GLU A 179 10.50 -17.57 11.05
C GLU A 179 10.40 -16.19 11.73
N HIS A 180 11.49 -15.71 12.29
CA HIS A 180 11.55 -14.40 12.93
C HIS A 180 12.30 -13.40 12.06
N ILE A 181 11.56 -12.47 11.46
CA ILE A 181 12.13 -11.38 10.69
C ILE A 181 12.35 -10.15 11.59
N CYS A 182 13.48 -9.48 11.39
CA CYS A 182 13.86 -8.29 12.13
C CYS A 182 14.65 -7.32 11.22
N ARG A 183 15.08 -6.21 11.79
CA ARG A 183 16.01 -5.26 11.16
C ARG A 183 17.29 -5.96 10.70
N GLN A 184 17.76 -5.68 9.49
CA GLN A 184 18.87 -6.41 8.85
C GLN A 184 20.24 -5.71 9.01
N GLY A 185 20.26 -4.40 9.17
CA GLY A 185 21.48 -3.62 9.33
C GLY A 185 22.38 -3.54 8.09
N LYS A 186 23.65 -3.21 8.32
CA LYS A 186 24.63 -2.91 7.26
C LYS A 186 25.05 -4.09 6.39
N LEU A 187 24.81 -5.31 6.82
CA LEU A 187 25.07 -6.54 6.07
C LEU A 187 23.81 -7.14 5.45
N ALA A 188 22.74 -6.34 5.36
CA ALA A 188 21.52 -6.75 4.68
C ALA A 188 21.80 -7.20 3.23
N GLU A 189 21.01 -8.15 2.74
CA GLU A 189 21.05 -8.58 1.34
C GLU A 189 20.87 -7.39 0.37
N TRP A 190 20.02 -6.45 0.76
CA TRP A 190 19.74 -5.22 0.03
C TRP A 190 20.17 -3.99 0.85
N PRO A 191 21.46 -3.61 0.78
CA PRO A 191 21.97 -2.50 1.57
C PRO A 191 21.72 -1.16 0.90
N VAL A 192 21.80 -0.11 1.71
CA VAL A 192 22.06 1.25 1.21
C VAL A 192 23.58 1.46 1.18
N ALA A 193 24.06 2.08 0.11
CA ALA A 193 25.47 2.42 -0.07
C ALA A 193 25.63 3.90 -0.46
N GLU A 194 26.76 4.50 -0.02
CA GLU A 194 27.12 5.87 -0.36
C GLU A 194 27.53 5.98 -1.84
N THR A 195 27.22 7.11 -2.45
CA THR A 195 27.60 7.51 -3.80
C THR A 195 28.27 8.86 -3.77
N LYS A 196 28.78 9.34 -4.90
CA LYS A 196 29.44 10.65 -4.98
C LYS A 196 28.57 11.83 -4.52
N ASP A 197 27.25 11.71 -4.69
CA ASP A 197 26.26 12.79 -4.49
C ASP A 197 25.04 12.35 -3.67
N GLY A 198 25.18 11.31 -2.86
CA GLY A 198 24.13 10.82 -1.97
C GLY A 198 24.21 9.30 -1.72
N TYR A 199 23.11 8.59 -1.93
CA TYR A 199 23.01 7.17 -1.60
C TYR A 199 22.28 6.37 -2.69
N VAL A 200 22.50 5.06 -2.70
CA VAL A 200 21.82 4.09 -3.56
C VAL A 200 21.29 2.91 -2.75
N ALA A 201 20.07 2.47 -3.03
CA ALA A 201 19.55 1.20 -2.57
C ALA A 201 19.97 0.10 -3.56
N PHE A 202 20.82 -0.80 -3.11
CA PHE A 202 21.34 -1.88 -3.93
C PHE A 202 20.46 -3.11 -3.81
N VAL A 203 19.52 -3.23 -4.72
CA VAL A 203 18.49 -4.27 -4.77
C VAL A 203 18.68 -5.12 -6.01
N TYR A 204 18.70 -6.45 -5.85
CA TYR A 204 18.85 -7.39 -6.97
C TYR A 204 18.21 -8.75 -6.62
N ASN A 205 17.87 -9.54 -7.64
CA ASN A 205 17.47 -10.94 -7.49
C ASN A 205 18.63 -11.88 -7.85
N LEU A 206 18.46 -13.17 -7.58
CA LEU A 206 19.42 -14.19 -7.99
C LEU A 206 19.71 -14.18 -9.49
N ARG A 207 18.68 -13.99 -10.31
CA ARG A 207 18.79 -13.93 -11.78
C ARG A 207 19.53 -12.69 -12.30
N ASP A 208 19.64 -11.65 -11.50
CA ASP A 208 20.25 -10.37 -11.88
C ASP A 208 21.76 -10.37 -11.55
N TRP A 209 22.26 -11.43 -10.88
CA TRP A 209 23.62 -11.47 -10.36
C TRP A 209 24.70 -11.32 -11.44
N ASP A 210 24.54 -11.96 -12.59
CA ASP A 210 25.51 -11.85 -13.68
C ASP A 210 25.61 -10.40 -14.17
N GLN A 211 24.49 -9.68 -14.27
CA GLN A 211 24.46 -8.26 -14.65
C GLN A 211 25.12 -7.36 -13.57
N VAL A 212 25.00 -7.74 -12.29
CA VAL A 212 25.68 -7.05 -11.18
C VAL A 212 27.20 -7.25 -11.29
N VAL A 213 27.66 -8.48 -11.54
CA VAL A 213 29.08 -8.80 -11.72
C VAL A 213 29.67 -8.07 -12.91
N GLU A 214 28.95 -8.05 -14.03
CA GLU A 214 29.38 -7.31 -15.23
C GLU A 214 29.42 -5.79 -15.00
N MET A 215 28.48 -5.25 -14.23
CA MET A 215 28.42 -3.81 -13.92
C MET A 215 29.57 -3.36 -13.03
N ILE A 216 29.85 -4.12 -11.97
CA ILE A 216 30.94 -3.79 -11.02
C ILE A 216 32.31 -4.08 -11.61
N ASP A 217 32.40 -5.11 -12.48
CA ASP A 217 33.58 -5.53 -13.24
C ASP A 217 34.80 -5.81 -12.36
N ASP A 218 34.60 -6.55 -11.28
CA ASP A 218 35.67 -6.99 -10.37
C ASP A 218 35.81 -8.52 -10.43
N ASP A 219 37.03 -9.01 -10.69
CA ASP A 219 37.33 -10.44 -10.83
C ASP A 219 37.03 -11.24 -9.54
N ALA A 220 37.12 -10.62 -8.37
CA ALA A 220 36.78 -11.26 -7.12
C ALA A 220 35.31 -11.70 -7.06
N LEU A 221 34.38 -10.95 -7.72
CA LEU A 221 32.97 -11.28 -7.78
C LEU A 221 32.67 -12.47 -8.70
N ARG A 222 33.56 -12.81 -9.62
CA ARG A 222 33.42 -13.96 -10.54
C ARG A 222 33.75 -15.30 -9.89
N SER A 223 34.22 -15.29 -8.64
CA SER A 223 34.56 -16.52 -7.92
C SER A 223 33.32 -17.33 -7.52
N GLU A 224 33.43 -18.66 -7.51
CA GLU A 224 32.34 -19.59 -7.15
C GLU A 224 31.70 -19.30 -5.79
N LYS A 225 32.44 -18.71 -4.84
CA LYS A 225 31.91 -18.35 -3.51
C LYS A 225 30.75 -17.34 -3.55
N PHE A 226 30.61 -16.57 -4.65
CA PHE A 226 29.51 -15.59 -4.82
C PHE A 226 28.43 -16.06 -5.79
N ALA A 227 28.57 -17.21 -6.44
CA ALA A 227 27.62 -17.72 -7.43
C ALA A 227 26.22 -17.99 -6.82
N SER A 228 26.16 -18.47 -5.56
CA SER A 228 24.89 -18.73 -4.88
C SER A 228 24.51 -17.60 -3.90
N PHE A 229 23.24 -17.50 -3.59
CA PHE A 229 22.75 -16.60 -2.55
C PHE A 229 23.39 -16.89 -1.17
N GLU A 230 23.41 -18.15 -0.78
CA GLU A 230 24.04 -18.58 0.48
C GLU A 230 25.52 -18.18 0.54
N GLY A 231 26.25 -18.40 -0.55
CA GLY A 231 27.65 -17.98 -0.67
C GLY A 231 27.83 -16.47 -0.51
N ARG A 232 26.96 -15.65 -1.13
CA ARG A 232 26.97 -14.19 -0.94
C ARG A 232 26.69 -13.78 0.50
N MET A 233 25.71 -14.37 1.16
CA MET A 233 25.42 -14.07 2.57
C MET A 233 26.56 -14.48 3.49
N LYS A 234 27.15 -15.65 3.28
CA LYS A 234 28.32 -16.11 4.03
C LYS A 234 29.54 -15.17 3.88
N HIS A 235 29.64 -14.51 2.73
CA HIS A 235 30.74 -13.59 2.38
C HIS A 235 30.25 -12.14 2.20
N ALA A 236 29.14 -11.77 2.84
CA ALA A 236 28.46 -10.49 2.65
C ALA A 236 29.40 -9.29 2.81
N ALA A 237 30.23 -9.27 3.86
CA ALA A 237 31.18 -8.19 4.09
C ALA A 237 32.12 -7.95 2.91
N THR A 238 32.56 -9.01 2.21
CA THR A 238 33.48 -8.89 1.08
C THR A 238 32.78 -8.32 -0.14
N TYR A 239 31.68 -8.94 -0.62
CA TYR A 239 31.04 -8.47 -1.85
C TYR A 239 30.38 -7.11 -1.67
N LEU A 240 29.80 -6.80 -0.49
CA LEU A 240 29.23 -5.49 -0.21
C LEU A 240 30.30 -4.39 -0.15
N ASN A 241 31.51 -4.72 0.31
CA ASN A 241 32.61 -3.77 0.26
C ASN A 241 33.03 -3.45 -1.19
N LEU A 242 33.12 -4.46 -2.06
CA LEU A 242 33.39 -4.25 -3.49
C LEU A 242 32.28 -3.40 -4.16
N ALA A 243 31.02 -3.71 -3.88
CA ALA A 243 29.90 -2.93 -4.39
C ALA A 243 29.94 -1.47 -3.90
N ARG A 244 30.23 -1.23 -2.60
CA ARG A 244 30.37 0.13 -2.02
C ARG A 244 31.50 0.90 -2.68
N GLN A 245 32.67 0.26 -2.94
CA GLN A 245 33.78 0.90 -3.64
C GLN A 245 33.39 1.31 -5.06
N TYR A 246 32.62 0.48 -5.78
CA TYR A 246 32.11 0.81 -7.09
C TYR A 246 31.15 1.99 -7.08
N PHE A 247 30.26 2.09 -6.07
CA PHE A 247 29.25 3.15 -5.99
C PHE A 247 29.83 4.51 -5.55
N ALA A 248 30.86 4.52 -4.71
CA ALA A 248 31.37 5.71 -4.03
C ALA A 248 31.81 6.84 -4.98
N ASP A 249 32.32 6.53 -6.17
CA ASP A 249 32.76 7.50 -7.17
C ASP A 249 31.73 7.80 -8.26
N LYS A 250 30.57 7.16 -8.24
CA LYS A 250 29.48 7.32 -9.22
C LYS A 250 28.41 8.29 -8.72
N THR A 251 27.83 9.05 -9.63
CA THR A 251 26.66 9.89 -9.32
C THR A 251 25.37 9.08 -9.33
N LYS A 252 24.36 9.53 -8.59
CA LYS A 252 23.00 8.96 -8.60
C LYS A 252 22.44 8.81 -10.02
N THR A 253 22.62 9.83 -10.86
CA THR A 253 22.16 9.79 -12.27
C THR A 253 22.85 8.68 -13.06
N ALA A 254 24.18 8.58 -12.99
CA ALA A 254 24.93 7.56 -13.70
C ALA A 254 24.54 6.13 -13.23
N LEU A 255 24.31 5.93 -11.94
CA LEU A 255 23.86 4.66 -11.40
C LEU A 255 22.44 4.32 -11.84
N ARG A 256 21.51 5.29 -11.81
CA ARG A 256 20.14 5.07 -12.32
C ARG A 256 20.16 4.58 -13.77
N ASP A 257 20.90 5.25 -14.63
CA ASP A 257 20.98 4.90 -16.05
C ASP A 257 21.62 3.52 -16.25
N ALA A 258 22.65 3.18 -15.47
CA ALA A 258 23.28 1.86 -15.47
C ALA A 258 22.32 0.74 -15.04
N PHE A 259 21.51 0.96 -14.01
CA PHE A 259 20.52 0.00 -13.53
C PHE A 259 19.38 -0.20 -14.53
N ILE A 260 18.84 0.88 -15.10
CA ILE A 260 17.79 0.80 -16.13
C ILE A 260 18.29 0.01 -17.34
N THR A 261 19.49 0.34 -17.85
CA THR A 261 20.09 -0.32 -19.02
C THR A 261 20.27 -1.83 -18.80
N ARG A 262 20.65 -2.25 -17.59
CA ARG A 262 20.90 -3.65 -17.24
C ARG A 262 19.70 -4.37 -16.64
N SER A 263 18.57 -3.67 -16.47
CA SER A 263 17.38 -4.19 -15.79
C SER A 263 17.66 -4.68 -14.36
N ILE A 264 18.62 -4.09 -13.66
CA ILE A 264 18.89 -4.33 -12.24
C ILE A 264 17.89 -3.49 -11.43
N PRO A 265 17.12 -4.07 -10.51
CA PRO A 265 16.06 -3.36 -9.78
C PRO A 265 16.57 -2.45 -8.64
N SER A 266 17.80 -1.95 -8.73
CA SER A 266 18.39 -0.96 -7.83
C SER A 266 17.99 0.46 -8.21
N PHE A 267 17.99 1.38 -7.24
CA PHE A 267 17.68 2.79 -7.53
C PHE A 267 18.42 3.73 -6.56
N PRO A 268 18.81 4.94 -7.01
CA PRO A 268 19.28 5.97 -6.10
C PRO A 268 18.24 6.36 -5.05
N VAL A 269 18.72 6.70 -3.85
CA VAL A 269 17.84 7.29 -2.82
C VAL A 269 17.57 8.74 -3.22
N MET A 270 16.31 9.00 -3.57
CA MET A 270 15.83 10.31 -3.98
C MET A 270 15.47 11.15 -2.77
N ASP A 271 15.92 12.40 -2.72
CA ASP A 271 15.43 13.38 -1.77
C ASP A 271 14.34 14.29 -2.39
N LEU A 272 13.86 15.30 -1.65
CA LEU A 272 12.78 16.18 -2.13
C LEU A 272 13.19 17.00 -3.38
N ASN A 273 14.47 17.32 -3.54
CA ASN A 273 14.96 18.04 -4.71
C ASN A 273 15.04 17.12 -5.92
N ASP A 274 15.60 15.91 -5.72
CA ASP A 274 15.67 14.90 -6.77
C ASP A 274 14.30 14.55 -7.35
N LEU A 275 13.27 14.43 -6.50
CA LEU A 275 11.89 14.13 -6.93
C LEU A 275 11.35 15.21 -7.87
N SER A 276 11.69 16.45 -7.61
CA SER A 276 11.20 17.58 -8.39
C SER A 276 11.76 17.65 -9.81
N ASP A 277 12.96 17.15 -9.98
CA ASP A 277 13.70 17.20 -11.25
C ASP A 277 13.74 15.83 -11.95
N ASP A 278 13.06 14.82 -11.37
CA ASP A 278 13.01 13.47 -11.94
C ASP A 278 12.29 13.47 -13.29
N PRO A 279 12.96 13.02 -14.38
CA PRO A 279 12.39 13.07 -15.72
C PRO A 279 11.07 12.31 -15.89
N LEU A 280 10.86 11.23 -15.14
CA LEU A 280 9.62 10.46 -15.19
C LEU A 280 8.48 11.24 -14.54
N LEU A 281 8.70 11.80 -13.34
CA LEU A 281 7.69 12.59 -12.63
C LEU A 281 7.33 13.87 -13.39
N VAL A 282 8.31 14.52 -14.02
CA VAL A 282 8.10 15.68 -14.91
C VAL A 282 7.26 15.26 -16.13
N HIS A 283 7.61 14.16 -16.81
CA HIS A 283 6.85 13.65 -17.96
C HIS A 283 5.41 13.33 -17.58
N ARG A 284 5.22 12.66 -16.44
CA ARG A 284 3.88 12.33 -15.94
C ARG A 284 3.11 13.55 -15.42
N GLY A 285 3.76 14.69 -15.24
CA GLY A 285 3.16 15.86 -14.59
C GLY A 285 2.70 15.52 -13.17
N ALA A 286 3.44 14.61 -12.49
CA ALA A 286 3.05 14.08 -11.19
C ALA A 286 3.19 15.10 -10.06
N ILE A 287 4.10 16.05 -10.22
CA ILE A 287 4.32 17.16 -9.27
C ILE A 287 3.95 18.47 -9.95
N GLU A 288 3.10 19.24 -9.33
CA GLU A 288 2.70 20.58 -9.76
C GLU A 288 3.18 21.65 -8.77
N THR A 289 3.37 22.86 -9.28
CA THR A 289 3.73 24.01 -8.46
C THR A 289 2.55 24.95 -8.33
N ARG A 290 2.09 25.18 -7.09
CA ARG A 290 1.05 26.17 -6.75
C ARG A 290 1.64 27.17 -5.74
N ASN A 291 1.59 28.46 -6.04
CA ASN A 291 2.11 29.52 -5.16
C ASN A 291 3.56 29.29 -4.67
N GLY A 292 4.42 28.78 -5.54
CA GLY A 292 5.83 28.49 -5.23
C GLY A 292 6.07 27.22 -4.42
N LYS A 293 5.03 26.44 -4.10
CA LYS A 293 5.12 25.17 -3.39
C LYS A 293 4.84 24.00 -4.32
N LYS A 294 5.43 22.85 -4.03
CA LYS A 294 5.30 21.62 -4.81
C LYS A 294 4.26 20.71 -4.20
N PHE A 295 3.34 20.22 -5.01
CA PHE A 295 2.27 19.31 -4.62
C PHE A 295 2.28 18.09 -5.51
N MET A 296 2.15 16.92 -4.91
CA MET A 296 1.91 15.68 -5.65
C MET A 296 0.46 15.68 -6.15
N ARG A 297 0.25 15.42 -7.44
CA ARG A 297 -1.08 15.15 -8.00
C ARG A 297 -1.57 13.77 -7.55
N PRO A 298 -2.88 13.48 -7.69
CA PRO A 298 -3.39 12.15 -7.36
C PRO A 298 -2.57 11.04 -8.02
N PRO A 299 -2.22 9.97 -7.29
CA PRO A 299 -1.25 8.96 -7.75
C PRO A 299 -1.85 7.93 -8.72
N TYR A 300 -2.81 8.34 -9.50
CA TYR A 300 -3.46 7.55 -10.53
C TYR A 300 -3.83 8.43 -11.72
N ARG A 301 -4.00 7.79 -12.87
CA ARG A 301 -4.55 8.40 -14.07
C ARG A 301 -5.72 7.58 -14.56
N ILE A 302 -6.75 8.23 -15.08
CA ILE A 302 -7.93 7.58 -15.62
C ILE A 302 -8.20 8.15 -16.99
N GLU A 303 -8.09 7.29 -18.00
CA GLU A 303 -8.42 7.61 -19.38
C GLU A 303 -9.79 7.02 -19.69
N ALA A 304 -10.82 7.88 -19.70
CA ALA A 304 -12.18 7.50 -20.01
C ALA A 304 -12.63 8.07 -21.36
N GLN A 305 -13.53 7.35 -22.03
CA GLN A 305 -14.18 7.86 -23.24
C GLN A 305 -15.46 8.65 -22.94
N SER A 306 -15.92 9.45 -23.91
CA SER A 306 -16.96 10.45 -23.67
C SER A 306 -18.40 9.95 -23.81
N ASN A 307 -18.66 8.81 -24.46
CA ASN A 307 -20.03 8.40 -24.81
C ASN A 307 -20.28 6.90 -24.56
N GLY A 308 -21.32 6.58 -23.80
CA GLY A 308 -21.84 5.23 -23.57
C GLY A 308 -23.32 5.26 -23.25
N VAL A 309 -23.94 4.08 -23.22
CA VAL A 309 -25.33 3.90 -22.82
C VAL A 309 -25.35 3.42 -21.39
N ALA A 310 -25.88 4.24 -20.49
CA ALA A 310 -26.04 3.88 -19.08
C ALA A 310 -26.88 2.58 -18.96
N ILE A 311 -26.50 1.75 -18.00
CA ILE A 311 -27.27 0.54 -17.66
C ILE A 311 -28.29 0.92 -16.60
N GLU A 312 -29.49 0.37 -16.70
CA GLU A 312 -30.47 0.41 -15.63
C GLU A 312 -29.89 -0.27 -14.38
N GLN A 313 -30.20 0.29 -13.22
CA GLN A 313 -29.78 -0.23 -11.92
C GLN A 313 -30.21 -1.70 -11.77
N GLU A 314 -29.29 -2.59 -11.44
CA GLU A 314 -29.62 -3.99 -11.20
C GLU A 314 -30.57 -4.10 -9.98
N ASP A 315 -31.62 -4.92 -10.11
CA ASP A 315 -32.58 -5.19 -9.03
C ASP A 315 -31.99 -6.15 -7.99
N ARG A 316 -30.88 -5.78 -7.35
CA ARG A 316 -30.24 -6.54 -6.26
C ARG A 316 -30.60 -5.94 -4.92
N GLN A 317 -31.07 -6.78 -4.00
CA GLN A 317 -31.61 -6.33 -2.73
C GLN A 317 -30.58 -5.75 -1.75
N ASP A 318 -29.36 -6.25 -1.68
CA ASP A 318 -28.21 -5.74 -0.92
C ASP A 318 -26.95 -6.59 -1.18
N GLY A 319 -25.77 -6.11 -0.83
CA GLY A 319 -24.51 -6.84 -0.99
C GLY A 319 -23.30 -6.07 -0.49
N LEU A 320 -22.15 -6.72 -0.50
CA LEU A 320 -20.86 -6.03 -0.43
C LEU A 320 -20.71 -5.08 -1.62
N PRO A 321 -19.89 -4.04 -1.54
CA PRO A 321 -19.80 -2.98 -2.58
C PRO A 321 -19.68 -3.48 -4.00
N LEU A 322 -18.87 -4.53 -4.23
CA LEU A 322 -18.58 -5.09 -5.56
C LEU A 322 -19.30 -6.42 -5.85
N ALA A 323 -20.30 -6.80 -5.04
CA ALA A 323 -21.04 -8.06 -5.23
C ALA A 323 -21.59 -8.15 -6.66
N GLY A 324 -21.29 -9.29 -7.35
CA GLY A 324 -21.70 -9.54 -8.75
C GLY A 324 -20.94 -8.76 -9.80
N MET A 325 -19.81 -8.15 -9.45
CA MET A 325 -18.81 -7.69 -10.42
C MET A 325 -17.76 -8.78 -10.61
N ARG A 326 -17.28 -8.93 -11.84
CA ARG A 326 -16.27 -9.94 -12.20
C ARG A 326 -14.95 -9.29 -12.59
N VAL A 327 -13.86 -9.83 -12.02
CA VAL A 327 -12.47 -9.39 -12.25
C VAL A 327 -11.69 -10.53 -12.90
N LEU A 328 -11.08 -10.28 -14.04
CA LEU A 328 -10.06 -11.13 -14.64
C LEU A 328 -8.70 -10.66 -14.11
N ASP A 329 -8.10 -11.45 -13.22
CA ASP A 329 -6.92 -11.10 -12.46
C ASP A 329 -5.65 -11.72 -13.07
N LEU A 330 -4.85 -10.91 -13.73
CA LEU A 330 -3.51 -11.24 -14.22
C LEU A 330 -2.41 -10.74 -13.25
N GLY A 331 -2.82 -10.22 -12.08
CA GLY A 331 -1.94 -9.64 -11.08
C GLY A 331 -1.11 -10.70 -10.35
N MET A 332 0.14 -10.38 -10.07
CA MET A 332 1.10 -11.28 -9.42
C MET A 332 1.71 -10.65 -8.16
N ILE A 333 2.30 -11.49 -7.32
CA ILE A 333 3.11 -11.13 -6.14
C ILE A 333 2.26 -10.34 -5.11
N THR A 334 2.69 -9.13 -4.72
CA THR A 334 1.98 -8.32 -3.74
C THR A 334 1.08 -7.28 -4.39
N ALA A 335 1.61 -6.42 -5.25
CA ALA A 335 0.87 -5.26 -5.75
C ALA A 335 -0.37 -5.65 -6.57
N GLY A 336 -0.20 -6.46 -7.63
CA GLY A 336 -1.31 -6.90 -8.46
C GLY A 336 -2.27 -7.82 -7.71
N ALA A 337 -1.74 -8.93 -7.15
CA ALA A 337 -2.57 -9.91 -6.45
C ALA A 337 -3.23 -9.34 -5.17
N GLY A 338 -2.57 -8.40 -4.47
CA GLY A 338 -3.14 -7.77 -3.28
C GLY A 338 -4.25 -6.76 -3.60
N VAL A 339 -4.15 -6.03 -4.72
CA VAL A 339 -5.24 -5.15 -5.18
C VAL A 339 -6.47 -5.98 -5.54
N SER A 340 -6.31 -7.07 -6.32
CA SER A 340 -7.43 -7.93 -6.67
C SER A 340 -8.00 -8.69 -5.47
N ALA A 341 -7.18 -9.02 -4.44
CA ALA A 341 -7.68 -9.55 -3.18
C ALA A 341 -8.57 -8.53 -2.43
N MET A 342 -8.21 -7.24 -2.43
CA MET A 342 -9.06 -6.18 -1.87
C MET A 342 -10.40 -6.08 -2.60
N LEU A 343 -10.41 -6.22 -3.93
CA LEU A 343 -11.66 -6.25 -4.70
C LEU A 343 -12.49 -7.49 -4.37
N ALA A 344 -11.86 -8.67 -4.17
CA ALA A 344 -12.54 -9.88 -3.72
C ALA A 344 -13.13 -9.72 -2.31
N ASP A 345 -12.40 -9.10 -1.38
CA ASP A 345 -12.88 -8.78 -0.03
C ASP A 345 -14.09 -7.84 -0.06
N MET A 346 -14.14 -6.91 -1.02
CA MET A 346 -15.30 -6.04 -1.27
C MET A 346 -16.44 -6.75 -2.02
N GLY A 347 -16.33 -8.05 -2.31
CA GLY A 347 -17.40 -8.89 -2.84
C GLY A 347 -17.34 -9.17 -4.34
N ALA A 348 -16.30 -8.78 -5.06
CA ALA A 348 -16.12 -9.12 -6.46
C ALA A 348 -15.83 -10.62 -6.64
N GLU A 349 -16.32 -11.22 -7.74
CA GLU A 349 -15.88 -12.51 -8.25
C GLU A 349 -14.53 -12.31 -8.94
N VAL A 350 -13.45 -12.85 -8.37
CA VAL A 350 -12.10 -12.68 -8.92
C VAL A 350 -11.58 -13.99 -9.49
N ILE A 351 -11.26 -13.98 -10.78
CA ILE A 351 -10.71 -15.12 -11.52
C ILE A 351 -9.22 -14.86 -11.75
N LYS A 352 -8.37 -15.55 -10.98
CA LYS A 352 -6.92 -15.47 -11.14
C LYS A 352 -6.48 -16.34 -12.31
N ILE A 353 -5.83 -15.70 -13.30
CA ILE A 353 -5.40 -16.33 -14.54
C ILE A 353 -3.88 -16.55 -14.49
N GLU A 354 -3.46 -17.79 -14.67
CA GLU A 354 -2.06 -18.22 -14.63
C GLU A 354 -1.79 -19.26 -15.74
N THR A 355 -0.52 -19.63 -15.92
CA THR A 355 -0.15 -20.84 -16.68
C THR A 355 0.61 -21.79 -15.77
N HIS A 356 0.59 -23.08 -16.07
CA HIS A 356 1.37 -24.07 -15.31
C HIS A 356 2.88 -23.85 -15.45
N GLU A 357 3.34 -23.29 -16.60
CA GLU A 357 4.74 -23.00 -16.86
C GLU A 357 5.24 -21.74 -16.14
N ARG A 358 4.34 -20.83 -15.83
CA ARG A 358 4.65 -19.52 -15.19
C ARG A 358 3.60 -19.15 -14.17
N PRO A 359 3.52 -19.91 -13.07
CA PRO A 359 2.64 -19.56 -11.96
C PRO A 359 3.13 -18.30 -11.25
N ASP A 360 2.29 -17.74 -10.37
CA ASP A 360 2.68 -16.64 -9.50
C ASP A 360 3.91 -17.04 -8.66
N PRO A 361 5.01 -16.24 -8.69
CA PRO A 361 6.22 -16.54 -7.94
C PRO A 361 6.01 -16.72 -6.44
N PHE A 362 4.95 -16.15 -5.87
CA PHE A 362 4.61 -16.32 -4.45
C PHE A 362 4.14 -17.72 -4.09
N ARG A 363 3.74 -18.55 -5.04
CA ARG A 363 3.44 -19.98 -4.76
C ARG A 363 4.66 -20.71 -4.21
N LEU A 364 5.82 -20.43 -4.80
CA LEU A 364 7.10 -21.09 -4.47
C LEU A 364 8.04 -20.17 -3.67
N TRP A 365 7.51 -19.30 -2.81
CA TRP A 365 8.36 -18.42 -2.03
C TRP A 365 9.33 -19.25 -1.16
N PRO A 366 10.66 -19.03 -1.25
CA PRO A 366 11.65 -19.88 -0.60
C PRO A 366 11.43 -19.99 0.90
N GLY A 367 11.49 -21.23 1.41
CA GLY A 367 11.38 -21.54 2.84
C GLY A 367 9.95 -21.62 3.39
N GLN A 368 8.91 -21.35 2.58
CA GLN A 368 7.54 -21.21 3.09
C GLN A 368 6.51 -22.10 2.38
N ALA A 369 6.90 -23.19 1.71
CA ALA A 369 5.93 -24.11 1.12
C ALA A 369 5.05 -24.73 2.22
N GLY A 370 3.73 -24.50 2.13
CA GLY A 370 2.74 -25.19 2.96
C GLY A 370 2.57 -26.66 2.56
N ASP A 371 1.78 -27.42 3.33
CA ASP A 371 1.50 -28.85 3.07
C ASP A 371 0.87 -29.10 1.69
N ASP A 372 0.17 -28.10 1.15
CA ASP A 372 -0.44 -28.09 -0.19
C ASP A 372 0.47 -27.55 -1.30
N GLY A 373 1.72 -27.20 -0.98
CA GLY A 373 2.71 -26.68 -1.90
C GLY A 373 2.68 -25.16 -2.10
N ASP A 374 1.66 -24.44 -1.62
CA ASP A 374 1.56 -22.99 -1.74
C ASP A 374 2.08 -22.27 -0.48
N ALA A 375 2.94 -21.27 -0.66
CA ALA A 375 3.44 -20.48 0.45
C ALA A 375 2.34 -19.59 1.10
N PRO A 376 2.39 -19.34 2.42
CA PRO A 376 1.44 -18.49 3.13
C PRO A 376 1.29 -17.08 2.56
N VAL A 377 2.37 -16.54 1.94
CA VAL A 377 2.33 -15.26 1.24
C VAL A 377 1.43 -15.29 -0.01
N PHE A 378 1.40 -16.42 -0.74
CA PHE A 378 0.49 -16.62 -1.85
C PHE A 378 -0.96 -16.72 -1.35
N LYS A 379 -1.20 -17.55 -0.33
CA LYS A 379 -2.52 -17.74 0.28
C LYS A 379 -3.14 -16.41 0.73
N SER A 380 -2.35 -15.55 1.37
CA SER A 380 -2.79 -14.25 1.86
C SER A 380 -3.26 -13.29 0.75
N ASN A 381 -2.60 -13.30 -0.41
CA ASN A 381 -2.93 -12.39 -1.51
C ASN A 381 -3.92 -12.99 -2.54
N ASN A 382 -4.28 -14.27 -2.40
CA ASN A 382 -5.13 -14.96 -3.39
C ASN A 382 -6.34 -15.67 -2.78
N ARG A 383 -6.65 -15.40 -1.50
CA ARG A 383 -7.91 -15.85 -0.87
C ARG A 383 -9.13 -15.30 -1.62
N ASN A 384 -10.24 -15.99 -1.56
CA ASN A 384 -11.51 -15.61 -2.20
C ASN A 384 -11.46 -15.52 -3.73
N LYS A 385 -10.44 -16.12 -4.38
CA LYS A 385 -10.32 -16.14 -5.84
C LYS A 385 -10.62 -17.51 -6.43
N GLN A 386 -10.99 -17.54 -7.69
CA GLN A 386 -11.08 -18.74 -8.53
C GLN A 386 -9.83 -18.85 -9.40
N GLY A 387 -9.32 -20.06 -9.65
CA GLY A 387 -8.12 -20.30 -10.44
C GLY A 387 -8.44 -20.79 -11.86
N LEU A 388 -7.92 -20.09 -12.86
CA LEU A 388 -8.03 -20.43 -14.26
C LEU A 388 -6.64 -20.59 -14.87
N ALA A 389 -6.36 -21.75 -15.49
CA ALA A 389 -5.17 -21.96 -16.29
C ALA A 389 -5.44 -21.57 -17.75
N LEU A 390 -4.75 -20.51 -18.24
CA LEU A 390 -4.97 -20.01 -19.59
C LEU A 390 -3.69 -19.37 -20.14
N ASP A 391 -3.19 -19.85 -21.28
CA ASP A 391 -2.03 -19.25 -21.96
C ASP A 391 -2.47 -18.25 -23.02
N LEU A 392 -2.37 -16.97 -22.69
CA LEU A 392 -2.71 -15.84 -23.57
C LEU A 392 -1.78 -15.69 -24.79
N LYS A 393 -0.71 -16.49 -24.89
CA LYS A 393 0.16 -16.49 -26.06
C LYS A 393 -0.35 -17.42 -27.16
N THR A 394 -1.28 -18.32 -26.85
CA THR A 394 -1.94 -19.18 -27.81
C THR A 394 -3.17 -18.50 -28.38
N GLU A 395 -3.50 -18.77 -29.64
CA GLU A 395 -4.69 -18.23 -30.29
C GLU A 395 -5.97 -18.67 -29.54
N SER A 396 -6.04 -19.94 -29.14
CA SER A 396 -7.18 -20.47 -28.37
C SER A 396 -7.31 -19.83 -26.99
N GLY A 397 -6.20 -19.67 -26.26
CA GLY A 397 -6.22 -19.03 -24.95
C GLY A 397 -6.63 -17.57 -25.01
N LEU A 398 -6.14 -16.83 -26.02
CA LEU A 398 -6.57 -15.45 -26.23
C LEU A 398 -8.06 -15.35 -26.56
N ALA A 399 -8.58 -16.25 -27.44
CA ALA A 399 -10.00 -16.28 -27.81
C ALA A 399 -10.89 -16.56 -26.57
N GLN A 400 -10.52 -17.55 -25.77
CA GLN A 400 -11.22 -17.86 -24.50
C GLN A 400 -11.19 -16.68 -23.52
N PHE A 401 -10.04 -16.01 -23.39
CA PHE A 401 -9.93 -14.81 -22.56
C PHE A 401 -10.88 -13.71 -23.03
N MET A 402 -10.94 -13.44 -24.34
CA MET A 402 -11.83 -12.42 -24.89
C MET A 402 -13.31 -12.79 -24.70
N THR A 403 -13.67 -14.08 -24.72
CA THR A 403 -15.02 -14.54 -24.34
C THR A 403 -15.33 -14.16 -22.89
N LEU A 404 -14.41 -14.40 -21.96
CA LEU A 404 -14.59 -14.00 -20.55
C LEU A 404 -14.66 -12.48 -20.37
N VAL A 405 -13.94 -11.70 -21.17
CA VAL A 405 -13.97 -10.23 -21.13
C VAL A 405 -15.37 -9.68 -21.44
N ALA A 406 -16.14 -10.34 -22.31
CA ALA A 406 -17.49 -9.90 -22.68
C ALA A 406 -18.43 -9.77 -21.46
N ASP A 407 -18.26 -10.67 -20.48
CA ASP A 407 -19.08 -10.76 -19.25
C ASP A 407 -18.35 -10.30 -17.99
N SER A 408 -17.21 -9.61 -18.15
CA SER A 408 -16.41 -9.12 -17.02
C SER A 408 -16.47 -7.61 -16.88
N ASP A 409 -16.17 -7.11 -15.69
CA ASP A 409 -16.16 -5.66 -15.40
C ASP A 409 -14.75 -5.08 -15.39
N ILE A 410 -13.77 -5.90 -14.95
CA ILE A 410 -12.39 -5.46 -14.73
C ILE A 410 -11.44 -6.50 -15.32
N VAL A 411 -10.41 -6.02 -16.01
CA VAL A 411 -9.16 -6.75 -16.24
C VAL A 411 -8.08 -6.05 -15.42
N LEU A 412 -7.45 -6.79 -14.50
CA LEU A 412 -6.38 -6.27 -13.64
C LEU A 412 -5.06 -6.92 -14.00
N GLU A 413 -4.02 -6.11 -14.17
CA GLU A 413 -2.66 -6.57 -14.48
C GLU A 413 -1.59 -5.73 -13.74
N ASN A 414 -0.41 -6.32 -13.55
CA ASN A 414 0.77 -5.61 -13.07
C ASN A 414 2.05 -6.03 -13.84
N PHE A 415 1.91 -6.22 -15.14
CA PHE A 415 3.00 -6.58 -16.03
C PHE A 415 3.94 -5.39 -16.29
N ARG A 416 5.08 -5.69 -16.88
CA ARG A 416 5.93 -4.66 -17.47
C ARG A 416 5.22 -3.99 -18.63
N ARG A 417 5.47 -2.70 -18.79
CA ARG A 417 4.93 -1.90 -19.90
C ARG A 417 4.99 -2.62 -21.25
N GLY A 418 3.93 -2.49 -22.03
CA GLY A 418 3.80 -3.04 -23.38
C GLY A 418 3.56 -4.56 -23.44
N VAL A 419 3.41 -5.23 -22.29
CA VAL A 419 3.07 -6.67 -22.27
C VAL A 419 1.64 -6.89 -22.69
N VAL A 420 0.68 -6.13 -22.14
CA VAL A 420 -0.75 -6.27 -22.47
C VAL A 420 -1.01 -5.99 -23.95
N GLU A 421 -0.32 -5.03 -24.55
CA GLU A 421 -0.42 -4.72 -25.98
C GLU A 421 0.12 -5.88 -26.82
N ARG A 422 1.30 -6.45 -26.47
CA ARG A 422 1.88 -7.60 -27.16
C ARG A 422 1.08 -8.88 -27.05
N LEU A 423 0.32 -9.03 -25.95
CA LEU A 423 -0.61 -10.13 -25.75
C LEU A 423 -1.95 -9.92 -26.45
N GLY A 424 -2.19 -8.74 -27.04
CA GLY A 424 -3.46 -8.41 -27.69
C GLY A 424 -4.60 -8.09 -26.73
N ILE A 425 -4.30 -7.79 -25.47
CA ILE A 425 -5.27 -7.49 -24.40
C ILE A 425 -5.11 -6.06 -23.87
N GLY A 426 -4.55 -5.15 -24.63
CA GLY A 426 -4.53 -3.72 -24.30
C GLY A 426 -5.94 -3.11 -24.30
N PHE A 427 -6.10 -1.94 -23.67
CA PHE A 427 -7.42 -1.33 -23.46
C PHE A 427 -8.23 -1.20 -24.75
N ASP A 428 -7.60 -0.82 -25.86
CA ASP A 428 -8.26 -0.71 -27.16
C ASP A 428 -8.81 -2.04 -27.71
N ALA A 429 -8.16 -3.16 -27.38
CA ALA A 429 -8.66 -4.49 -27.77
C ALA A 429 -9.81 -4.93 -26.88
N LEU A 430 -9.67 -4.75 -25.56
CA LEU A 430 -10.69 -5.13 -24.58
C LEU A 430 -12.02 -4.38 -24.78
N ARG A 431 -11.95 -3.06 -24.99
CA ARG A 431 -13.16 -2.22 -25.17
C ARG A 431 -13.95 -2.51 -26.46
N LYS A 432 -13.33 -3.12 -27.46
CA LYS A 432 -14.03 -3.58 -28.67
C LYS A 432 -14.96 -4.76 -28.38
N VAL A 433 -14.59 -5.58 -27.38
CA VAL A 433 -15.38 -6.72 -26.92
C VAL A 433 -16.40 -6.26 -25.88
N ASN A 434 -15.95 -5.48 -24.90
CA ASN A 434 -16.79 -4.95 -23.83
C ASN A 434 -16.55 -3.44 -23.66
N PRO A 435 -17.43 -2.59 -24.17
CA PRO A 435 -17.26 -1.13 -24.07
C PRO A 435 -17.20 -0.56 -22.65
N ARG A 436 -17.61 -1.35 -21.65
CA ARG A 436 -17.66 -0.94 -20.23
C ARG A 436 -16.48 -1.46 -19.43
N ILE A 437 -15.60 -2.24 -20.04
CA ILE A 437 -14.48 -2.87 -19.34
C ILE A 437 -13.56 -1.82 -18.71
N VAL A 438 -13.15 -2.05 -17.49
CA VAL A 438 -12.09 -1.30 -16.82
C VAL A 438 -10.79 -2.09 -16.94
N LEU A 439 -9.79 -1.55 -17.62
CA LEU A 439 -8.43 -2.07 -17.55
C LEU A 439 -7.73 -1.39 -16.38
N ALA A 440 -7.33 -2.14 -15.37
CA ALA A 440 -6.61 -1.66 -14.21
C ALA A 440 -5.14 -2.10 -14.28
N SER A 441 -4.25 -1.17 -14.55
CA SER A 441 -2.80 -1.39 -14.61
C SER A 441 -2.12 -0.91 -13.32
N ILE A 442 -1.54 -1.84 -12.57
CA ILE A 442 -0.78 -1.55 -11.35
C ILE A 442 0.70 -1.68 -11.67
N SER A 443 1.36 -0.58 -11.93
CA SER A 443 2.76 -0.59 -12.33
C SER A 443 3.65 0.11 -11.31
N SER A 444 4.93 -0.23 -11.29
CA SER A 444 5.87 0.40 -10.34
C SER A 444 6.13 1.88 -10.65
N GLN A 445 6.23 2.21 -11.94
CA GLN A 445 6.66 3.54 -12.41
C GLN A 445 5.57 4.28 -13.22
N GLY A 446 4.40 3.68 -13.41
CA GLY A 446 3.35 4.19 -14.30
C GLY A 446 3.44 3.64 -15.72
N ALA A 447 2.35 3.82 -16.49
CA ALA A 447 2.20 3.24 -17.83
C ALA A 447 3.12 3.87 -18.88
N ASP A 448 3.65 5.08 -18.67
CA ASP A 448 4.42 5.83 -19.66
C ASP A 448 5.55 6.67 -19.07
N GLY A 449 6.46 7.12 -19.92
CA GLY A 449 7.54 8.06 -19.60
C GLY A 449 8.94 7.45 -19.58
N PRO A 450 9.97 8.30 -19.43
CA PRO A 450 11.37 7.87 -19.39
C PRO A 450 11.64 7.02 -18.15
N GLY A 451 12.16 5.80 -18.36
CA GLY A 451 12.42 4.86 -17.27
C GLY A 451 11.19 4.08 -16.76
N ALA A 452 10.00 4.24 -17.36
CA ALA A 452 8.81 3.47 -16.98
C ALA A 452 8.97 1.94 -17.07
N ASN A 453 9.92 1.46 -17.89
CA ASN A 453 10.27 0.03 -17.99
C ASN A 453 11.17 -0.48 -16.86
N HIS A 454 11.64 0.41 -15.97
CA HIS A 454 12.51 -0.01 -14.88
C HIS A 454 11.77 -0.95 -13.92
N THR A 455 12.36 -2.12 -13.70
CA THR A 455 11.83 -3.08 -12.73
C THR A 455 12.20 -2.63 -11.33
N THR A 456 11.25 -2.60 -10.42
CA THR A 456 11.47 -2.23 -9.02
C THR A 456 10.79 -3.23 -8.08
N PHE A 457 11.20 -3.18 -6.82
CA PHE A 457 10.56 -3.85 -5.69
C PHE A 457 10.17 -2.80 -4.65
N GLY A 458 9.45 -3.19 -3.61
CA GLY A 458 9.05 -2.28 -2.55
C GLY A 458 10.20 -1.44 -1.99
N SER A 459 11.36 -2.05 -1.71
CA SER A 459 12.54 -1.33 -1.22
C SER A 459 13.14 -0.35 -2.23
N THR A 460 13.09 -0.66 -3.52
CA THR A 460 13.49 0.27 -4.57
C THR A 460 12.51 1.45 -4.68
N LEU A 461 11.22 1.17 -4.47
CA LEU A 461 10.19 2.22 -4.42
C LEU A 461 10.37 3.11 -3.19
N GLU A 462 10.76 2.56 -2.04
CA GLU A 462 11.13 3.34 -0.86
C GLU A 462 12.29 4.31 -1.17
N ALA A 463 13.32 3.83 -1.87
CA ALA A 463 14.43 4.67 -2.31
C ALA A 463 13.99 5.76 -3.30
N SER A 464 13.21 5.39 -4.32
CA SER A 464 12.84 6.27 -5.43
C SER A 464 11.73 7.27 -5.11
N SER A 465 11.01 7.12 -3.98
CA SER A 465 9.88 7.96 -3.57
C SER A 465 10.19 9.00 -2.51
N GLY A 466 11.43 9.02 -1.97
CA GLY A 466 11.78 9.88 -0.85
C GLY A 466 11.54 9.26 0.54
N PHE A 467 10.84 8.11 0.63
CA PHE A 467 10.62 7.42 1.89
C PHE A 467 11.92 7.10 2.61
N ALA A 468 12.90 6.47 1.92
CA ALA A 468 14.18 6.14 2.51
C ALA A 468 14.97 7.38 2.97
N ALA A 469 14.88 8.50 2.23
CA ALA A 469 15.52 9.75 2.62
C ALA A 469 14.91 10.40 3.87
N LEU A 470 13.69 10.01 4.24
CA LEU A 470 13.00 10.43 5.47
C LEU A 470 13.15 9.41 6.61
N THR A 471 13.77 8.24 6.33
CA THR A 471 14.00 7.16 7.29
C THR A 471 15.49 7.02 7.54
N HIS A 472 16.00 7.74 8.51
CA HIS A 472 17.44 7.75 8.82
C HIS A 472 17.71 8.06 10.29
N TYR A 473 18.89 7.68 10.77
CA TYR A 473 19.42 8.11 12.07
C TYR A 473 20.02 9.52 11.98
N GLU A 474 20.59 10.01 13.08
CA GLU A 474 21.25 11.33 13.14
C GLU A 474 22.44 11.44 12.18
N ASP A 475 23.09 10.33 11.84
CA ASP A 475 24.18 10.28 10.84
C ASP A 475 23.71 10.57 9.41
N GLY A 476 22.39 10.63 9.18
CA GLY A 476 21.79 10.94 7.89
C GLY A 476 21.82 9.80 6.88
N VAL A 477 22.30 8.60 7.26
CA VAL A 477 22.34 7.44 6.37
C VAL A 477 20.95 6.87 6.20
N PRO A 478 20.40 6.85 4.96
CA PRO A 478 19.05 6.35 4.70
C PRO A 478 18.92 4.86 5.00
N VAL A 479 17.69 4.45 5.35
CA VAL A 479 17.34 3.05 5.60
C VAL A 479 16.17 2.65 4.71
N ILE A 480 16.22 1.43 4.19
CA ILE A 480 15.12 0.74 3.50
C ILE A 480 14.66 -0.47 4.31
N SER A 481 13.41 -0.88 4.16
CA SER A 481 12.86 -2.02 4.91
C SER A 481 13.33 -3.40 4.41
N GLY A 482 14.08 -3.44 3.32
CA GLY A 482 14.57 -4.69 2.72
C GLY A 482 13.43 -5.57 2.16
N ARG A 483 13.63 -6.90 2.14
CA ARG A 483 12.65 -7.87 1.61
C ARG A 483 11.43 -8.05 2.52
N ASN A 484 11.53 -7.64 3.78
CA ASN A 484 10.62 -8.07 4.82
C ASN A 484 9.29 -7.32 4.80
N LEU A 485 9.29 -6.02 4.49
CA LEU A 485 8.09 -5.20 4.53
C LEU A 485 7.52 -4.89 3.14
N ASN A 486 8.33 -4.35 2.23
CA ASN A 486 7.87 -3.86 0.91
C ASN A 486 6.72 -2.87 1.06
N TYR A 487 6.92 -1.80 1.83
CA TYR A 487 5.87 -0.88 2.24
C TYR A 487 5.04 -0.29 1.07
N PRO A 488 5.65 0.21 -0.03
CA PRO A 488 4.90 0.74 -1.17
C PRO A 488 3.98 -0.28 -1.85
N ASP A 489 4.36 -1.58 -1.85
CA ASP A 489 3.52 -2.64 -2.40
C ASP A 489 2.25 -2.86 -1.56
N GLN A 490 2.30 -2.56 -0.26
CA GLN A 490 1.15 -2.73 0.62
C GLN A 490 0.16 -1.57 0.49
N ILE A 491 0.67 -0.31 0.44
CA ILE A 491 -0.21 0.85 0.33
C ILE A 491 -0.95 0.89 -1.00
N VAL A 492 -0.35 0.40 -2.10
CA VAL A 492 -1.04 0.35 -3.39
C VAL A 492 -2.24 -0.60 -3.38
N CYS A 493 -2.25 -1.62 -2.50
CA CYS A 493 -3.43 -2.48 -2.35
C CYS A 493 -4.65 -1.70 -1.86
N LEU A 494 -4.45 -0.75 -0.96
CA LEU A 494 -5.50 0.10 -0.40
C LEU A 494 -6.01 1.12 -1.42
N ILE A 495 -5.11 1.96 -1.94
CA ILE A 495 -5.51 3.01 -2.88
C ILE A 495 -5.99 2.44 -4.20
N GLY A 496 -5.31 1.41 -4.74
CA GLY A 496 -5.70 0.73 -5.97
C GLY A 496 -7.09 0.11 -5.86
N GLY A 497 -7.37 -0.58 -4.74
CA GLY A 497 -8.70 -1.13 -4.45
C GLY A 497 -9.78 -0.06 -4.46
N GLY A 498 -9.56 1.08 -3.78
CA GLY A 498 -10.51 2.20 -3.75
C GLY A 498 -10.71 2.85 -5.12
N VAL A 499 -9.62 3.20 -5.83
CA VAL A 499 -9.70 3.85 -7.15
C VAL A 499 -10.40 2.96 -8.19
N ILE A 500 -10.07 1.67 -8.22
CA ILE A 500 -10.68 0.72 -9.17
C ILE A 500 -12.15 0.49 -8.83
N ALA A 501 -12.52 0.39 -7.54
CA ALA A 501 -13.91 0.28 -7.13
C ALA A 501 -14.74 1.50 -7.58
N ALA A 502 -14.22 2.72 -7.43
CA ALA A 502 -14.87 3.92 -7.94
C ALA A 502 -14.98 3.92 -9.48
N ALA A 503 -13.91 3.52 -10.18
CA ALA A 503 -13.86 3.49 -11.63
C ALA A 503 -14.87 2.49 -12.24
N VAL A 504 -14.96 1.27 -11.68
CA VAL A 504 -15.90 0.26 -12.19
C VAL A 504 -17.35 0.61 -11.89
N ALA A 505 -17.64 1.20 -10.73
CA ALA A 505 -18.96 1.69 -10.41
C ALA A 505 -19.41 2.79 -11.40
N GLU A 506 -18.50 3.72 -11.71
CA GLU A 506 -18.74 4.76 -12.69
C GLU A 506 -18.87 4.22 -14.12
N ALA A 507 -18.02 3.24 -14.50
CA ALA A 507 -18.11 2.59 -15.81
C ALA A 507 -19.47 1.90 -16.01
N ARG A 508 -19.98 1.19 -15.00
CA ARG A 508 -21.32 0.61 -15.03
C ARG A 508 -22.41 1.68 -15.13
N ARG A 509 -22.33 2.73 -14.32
CA ARG A 509 -23.30 3.82 -14.33
C ARG A 509 -23.39 4.54 -15.68
N ARG A 510 -22.24 4.79 -16.32
CA ARG A 510 -22.15 5.54 -17.58
C ARG A 510 -22.19 4.67 -18.83
N GLY A 511 -22.05 3.36 -18.71
CA GLY A 511 -21.91 2.45 -19.85
C GLY A 511 -20.59 2.60 -20.61
N VAL A 512 -19.56 3.22 -20.00
CA VAL A 512 -18.27 3.53 -20.61
C VAL A 512 -17.14 3.06 -19.71
N GLY A 513 -16.29 2.18 -20.22
CA GLY A 513 -15.08 1.73 -19.56
C GLY A 513 -13.96 2.77 -19.57
N CYS A 514 -12.90 2.47 -18.82
CA CYS A 514 -11.72 3.32 -18.72
C CYS A 514 -10.45 2.49 -18.52
N HIS A 515 -9.31 3.09 -18.80
CA HIS A 515 -8.02 2.60 -18.37
C HIS A 515 -7.60 3.34 -17.09
N VAL A 516 -7.34 2.59 -16.03
CA VAL A 516 -6.87 3.08 -14.73
C VAL A 516 -5.39 2.73 -14.59
N ASP A 517 -4.51 3.71 -14.62
CA ASP A 517 -3.07 3.58 -14.37
C ASP A 517 -2.75 4.03 -12.94
N VAL A 518 -2.37 3.09 -12.07
CA VAL A 518 -1.92 3.34 -10.70
C VAL A 518 -0.43 3.07 -10.61
N ALA A 519 0.36 4.12 -10.39
CA ALA A 519 1.80 4.02 -10.23
C ALA A 519 2.18 3.88 -8.74
N GLN A 520 2.81 2.76 -8.36
CA GLN A 520 3.22 2.51 -6.97
C GLN A 520 4.15 3.61 -6.43
N ARG A 521 5.08 4.09 -7.26
CA ARG A 521 5.98 5.19 -6.90
C ARG A 521 5.22 6.48 -6.63
N ASP A 522 4.24 6.82 -7.48
CA ASP A 522 3.40 8.00 -7.29
C ASP A 522 2.59 7.90 -5.99
N CYS A 523 2.07 6.70 -5.64
CA CYS A 523 1.39 6.45 -4.37
C CYS A 523 2.32 6.72 -3.17
N ALA A 524 3.56 6.25 -3.22
CA ALA A 524 4.52 6.46 -2.15
C ALA A 524 4.96 7.93 -2.04
N ILE A 525 5.07 8.68 -3.16
CA ILE A 525 5.36 10.11 -3.14
C ILE A 525 4.14 10.91 -2.63
N TYR A 526 2.92 10.53 -3.01
CA TYR A 526 1.70 11.17 -2.51
C TYR A 526 1.59 11.05 -0.99
N GLN A 527 2.07 9.94 -0.42
CA GLN A 527 2.12 9.72 1.02
C GLN A 527 3.02 10.72 1.77
N ILE A 528 4.04 11.26 1.11
CA ILE A 528 4.92 12.32 1.66
C ILE A 528 4.56 13.71 1.12
N GLY A 529 3.37 13.87 0.59
CA GLY A 529 2.95 15.10 -0.08
C GLY A 529 2.98 16.34 0.83
N ASP A 530 2.73 16.17 2.12
CA ASP A 530 2.85 17.23 3.12
C ASP A 530 4.30 17.70 3.32
N VAL A 531 5.26 16.76 3.32
CA VAL A 531 6.70 17.04 3.40
C VAL A 531 7.17 17.72 2.10
N LEU A 532 6.69 17.23 0.96
CA LEU A 532 6.99 17.84 -0.35
C LEU A 532 6.48 19.28 -0.42
N ALA A 533 5.26 19.54 0.05
CA ALA A 533 4.66 20.88 0.10
C ALA A 533 5.36 21.80 1.09
N ALA A 534 5.93 21.26 2.18
CA ALA A 534 6.77 22.01 3.11
C ALA A 534 8.11 22.43 2.48
N GLY A 535 8.62 21.63 1.52
CA GLY A 535 9.91 21.89 0.86
C GLY A 535 11.13 21.63 1.73
N GLN A 536 10.94 21.01 2.89
CA GLN A 536 12.01 20.68 3.83
C GLN A 536 11.66 19.40 4.62
N LYS A 537 12.69 18.70 5.07
CA LYS A 537 12.50 17.55 5.96
C LYS A 537 11.89 18.02 7.29
N PRO A 538 10.91 17.29 7.84
CA PRO A 538 10.40 17.58 9.18
C PRO A 538 11.49 17.42 10.24
N ASP A 539 11.43 18.24 11.27
CA ASP A 539 12.21 18.02 12.50
C ASP A 539 11.75 16.72 13.20
N ASP A 540 12.61 16.20 14.06
CA ASP A 540 12.21 15.09 14.92
C ASP A 540 11.06 15.54 15.86
N ASP A 541 10.09 14.66 16.04
CA ASP A 541 8.98 14.93 16.96
C ASP A 541 9.50 14.92 18.40
N LYS A 542 9.51 16.11 19.02
CA LYS A 542 10.00 16.29 20.40
C LYS A 542 9.08 15.65 21.44
N ASN A 543 7.85 15.40 21.05
CA ASN A 543 6.80 14.83 21.90
C ASN A 543 6.66 13.31 21.71
N SER A 544 7.59 12.67 21.01
CA SER A 544 7.64 11.22 20.89
C SER A 544 9.08 10.70 20.81
N ALA A 545 9.28 9.45 21.22
CA ALA A 545 10.60 8.83 21.21
C ALA A 545 10.52 7.30 21.16
N MET A 546 11.59 6.67 20.65
CA MET A 546 11.89 5.26 20.91
C MET A 546 12.78 5.16 22.15
N VAL A 547 12.37 4.33 23.11
CA VAL A 547 13.09 4.11 24.38
C VAL A 547 13.21 2.62 24.62
N GLN A 548 14.40 2.16 25.00
CA GLN A 548 14.61 0.80 25.47
C GLN A 548 14.37 0.77 26.99
N LEU A 549 13.40 -0.04 27.44
CA LEU A 549 13.05 -0.14 28.84
C LEU A 549 13.93 -1.17 29.58
N ALA A 550 13.72 -1.32 30.88
CA ALA A 550 14.49 -2.21 31.75
C ALA A 550 14.37 -3.70 31.38
N ASP A 551 13.33 -4.11 30.67
CA ASP A 551 13.14 -5.46 30.13
C ASP A 551 14.00 -5.75 28.88
N GLY A 552 14.67 -4.73 28.33
CA GLY A 552 15.48 -4.82 27.13
C GLY A 552 14.71 -4.64 25.82
N ASP A 553 13.39 -4.56 25.87
CA ASP A 553 12.55 -4.31 24.70
C ASP A 553 12.45 -2.81 24.36
N TRP A 554 12.20 -2.52 23.08
CA TRP A 554 11.98 -1.16 22.62
C TRP A 554 10.51 -0.77 22.69
N TYR A 555 10.28 0.48 23.09
CA TYR A 555 8.93 1.07 23.20
C TYR A 555 8.87 2.42 22.49
N GLY A 556 7.78 2.66 21.75
CA GLY A 556 7.42 3.99 21.30
C GLY A 556 6.65 4.71 22.41
N VAL A 557 7.09 5.90 22.78
CA VAL A 557 6.46 6.74 23.79
C VAL A 557 6.03 8.07 23.19
N SER A 558 4.94 8.65 23.73
CA SER A 558 4.41 9.96 23.34
C SER A 558 4.00 10.75 24.58
N GLY A 559 4.18 12.08 24.57
CA GLY A 559 3.79 12.98 25.67
C GLY A 559 4.64 14.25 25.69
N ASP A 560 4.22 15.24 26.49
CA ASP A 560 4.86 16.58 26.51
C ASP A 560 6.23 16.61 27.21
N ALA A 561 6.55 15.62 28.05
CA ALA A 561 7.80 15.56 28.80
C ALA A 561 8.33 14.11 28.84
N ILE A 562 9.23 13.78 27.90
CA ILE A 562 9.82 12.46 27.78
C ILE A 562 11.23 12.48 28.36
N ASP A 563 11.40 11.90 29.54
CA ASP A 563 12.70 11.63 30.15
C ASP A 563 13.14 10.20 29.79
N ARG A 564 13.98 10.08 28.76
CA ARG A 564 14.42 8.79 28.21
C ARG A 564 15.26 8.00 29.23
N ASP A 565 16.10 8.68 30.02
CA ASP A 565 16.99 8.04 31.01
C ASP A 565 16.17 7.48 32.17
N MET A 566 15.18 8.22 32.65
CA MET A 566 14.27 7.74 33.67
C MET A 566 13.44 6.55 33.15
N LEU A 567 12.84 6.64 31.96
CA LEU A 567 12.03 5.58 31.39
C LEU A 567 12.84 4.30 31.18
N ALA A 568 14.10 4.39 30.77
CA ALA A 568 14.98 3.22 30.57
C ALA A 568 15.21 2.40 31.86
N THR A 569 14.95 2.97 33.02
CA THR A 569 15.04 2.24 34.32
C THR A 569 13.71 1.58 34.75
N MET A 570 12.62 1.81 34.01
CA MET A 570 11.28 1.34 34.35
C MET A 570 10.95 0.00 33.72
N THR A 571 10.06 -0.77 34.38
CA THR A 571 9.36 -1.88 33.72
C THR A 571 8.32 -1.33 32.74
N ALA A 572 7.86 -2.17 31.83
CA ALA A 572 6.84 -1.80 30.85
C ALA A 572 5.57 -1.23 31.51
N GLU A 573 5.07 -1.89 32.57
CA GLU A 573 3.86 -1.44 33.30
C GLU A 573 4.08 -0.10 33.99
N ALA A 574 5.27 0.11 34.58
CA ALA A 574 5.60 1.37 35.24
C ALA A 574 5.71 2.52 34.22
N ALA A 575 6.38 2.29 33.09
CA ALA A 575 6.49 3.26 32.02
C ALA A 575 5.11 3.61 31.40
N GLN A 576 4.27 2.62 31.15
CA GLN A 576 2.90 2.83 30.66
C GLN A 576 2.04 3.63 31.65
N ALA A 577 2.12 3.32 32.94
CA ALA A 577 1.40 4.04 33.99
C ALA A 577 1.90 5.49 34.11
N HIS A 578 3.22 5.69 34.06
CA HIS A 578 3.87 7.00 34.12
C HIS A 578 3.42 7.89 32.93
N MET A 579 3.54 7.39 31.69
CA MET A 579 3.16 8.17 30.50
C MET A 579 1.66 8.49 30.48
N ARG A 580 0.80 7.53 30.85
CA ARG A 580 -0.67 7.80 31.00
C ARG A 580 -0.98 8.86 32.04
N GLY A 581 -0.25 8.89 33.15
CA GLY A 581 -0.38 9.92 34.18
C GLY A 581 -0.06 11.34 33.69
N GLN A 582 0.67 11.46 32.59
CA GLN A 582 1.03 12.71 31.92
C GLN A 582 0.21 12.98 30.64
N GLY A 583 -0.87 12.21 30.41
CA GLY A 583 -1.66 12.33 29.18
C GLY A 583 -0.99 11.76 27.93
N GLY A 584 0.13 11.05 28.09
CA GLY A 584 0.88 10.41 27.02
C GLY A 584 0.63 8.91 26.91
N GLY A 585 1.38 8.24 26.03
CA GLY A 585 1.29 6.81 25.79
C GLY A 585 2.63 6.10 25.70
N CYS A 586 2.57 4.78 25.87
CA CYS A 586 3.74 3.91 25.75
C CYS A 586 3.30 2.57 25.14
N ARG A 587 3.90 2.20 23.99
CA ARG A 587 3.61 0.96 23.26
C ARG A 587 4.90 0.19 22.97
N LYS A 588 4.89 -1.13 23.21
CA LYS A 588 5.95 -2.01 22.78
C LYS A 588 6.13 -1.95 21.26
N VAL A 589 7.37 -2.00 20.79
CA VAL A 589 7.69 -2.25 19.39
C VAL A 589 7.42 -3.73 19.11
N ALA A 590 6.25 -4.00 18.53
CA ALA A 590 5.78 -5.35 18.34
C ALA A 590 6.63 -6.10 17.31
N SER A 591 7.12 -7.28 17.66
CA SER A 591 7.71 -8.26 16.74
C SER A 591 6.61 -8.99 15.95
N GLY A 592 7.00 -9.78 14.95
CA GLY A 592 6.05 -10.65 14.25
C GLY A 592 5.32 -11.62 15.19
N GLN A 593 6.00 -12.11 16.24
CA GLN A 593 5.39 -12.98 17.25
C GLN A 593 4.41 -12.21 18.14
N ASP A 594 4.77 -11.01 18.60
CA ASP A 594 3.85 -10.16 19.36
C ASP A 594 2.57 -9.87 18.55
N LEU A 595 2.69 -9.59 17.24
CA LEU A 595 1.54 -9.37 16.36
C LEU A 595 0.69 -10.63 16.19
N LEU A 596 1.32 -11.81 16.08
CA LEU A 596 0.63 -13.09 15.96
C LEU A 596 -0.16 -13.43 17.25
N ASP A 597 0.42 -13.16 18.41
CA ASP A 597 -0.13 -13.48 19.72
C ASP A 597 -1.16 -12.44 20.20
N GLU A 598 -1.20 -11.25 19.57
CA GLU A 598 -2.13 -10.18 19.94
C GLU A 598 -3.58 -10.53 19.57
N LYS A 599 -4.34 -10.95 20.61
CA LYS A 599 -5.73 -11.38 20.45
C LYS A 599 -6.61 -10.33 19.76
N ALA A 600 -6.38 -9.04 20.03
CA ALA A 600 -7.18 -7.97 19.45
C ALA A 600 -7.07 -7.91 17.92
N LEU A 601 -5.94 -8.32 17.32
CA LEU A 601 -5.78 -8.38 15.87
C LEU A 601 -6.61 -9.52 15.23
N TRP A 602 -6.76 -10.64 15.95
CA TRP A 602 -7.64 -11.73 15.54
C TRP A 602 -9.12 -11.36 15.70
N ASP A 603 -9.48 -10.77 16.84
CA ASP A 603 -10.86 -10.33 17.12
C ASP A 603 -11.34 -9.25 16.12
N LYS A 604 -10.43 -8.39 15.64
CA LYS A 604 -10.69 -7.36 14.62
C LYS A 604 -10.51 -7.88 13.18
N GLU A 605 -10.24 -9.17 13.01
CA GLU A 605 -10.09 -9.84 11.72
C GLU A 605 -8.94 -9.30 10.84
N ILE A 606 -7.93 -8.69 11.44
CA ILE A 606 -6.68 -8.32 10.78
C ILE A 606 -5.92 -9.59 10.36
N TRP A 607 -6.01 -10.62 11.18
CA TRP A 607 -5.57 -11.99 10.89
C TRP A 607 -6.76 -12.93 10.81
N ARG A 608 -6.72 -13.87 9.89
CA ARG A 608 -7.74 -14.90 9.72
C ARG A 608 -7.05 -16.26 9.54
N LYS A 609 -7.81 -17.32 9.78
CA LYS A 609 -7.42 -18.66 9.35
C LYS A 609 -8.17 -18.98 8.07
N SER A 610 -7.44 -19.46 7.07
CA SER A 610 -8.03 -20.09 5.88
C SER A 610 -8.66 -21.45 6.26
N ALA A 611 -9.43 -22.05 5.36
CA ALA A 611 -10.10 -23.31 5.64
C ALA A 611 -9.14 -24.49 5.91
N ASP A 612 -7.91 -24.41 5.38
CA ASP A 612 -6.82 -25.36 5.67
C ASP A 612 -6.05 -25.04 6.96
N GLY A 613 -6.49 -24.03 7.72
CA GLY A 613 -5.93 -23.64 9.03
C GLY A 613 -4.71 -22.72 8.96
N ALA A 614 -4.20 -22.39 7.77
CA ALA A 614 -3.09 -21.47 7.64
C ALA A 614 -3.49 -20.05 8.07
N MET A 615 -2.56 -19.33 8.73
CA MET A 615 -2.76 -17.92 9.01
C MET A 615 -2.66 -17.12 7.70
N VAL A 616 -3.61 -16.25 7.45
CA VAL A 616 -3.64 -15.37 6.28
C VAL A 616 -3.99 -13.93 6.70
N LYS A 617 -3.59 -13.00 5.86
CA LYS A 617 -3.94 -11.59 5.95
C LYS A 617 -5.46 -11.43 5.85
N GLY A 618 -6.06 -10.74 6.81
CA GLY A 618 -7.48 -10.40 6.83
C GLY A 618 -7.75 -9.01 6.25
N PHE A 619 -8.47 -8.16 6.99
CA PHE A 619 -9.03 -6.91 6.48
C PHE A 619 -8.54 -5.70 7.27
N PRO A 620 -8.17 -4.57 6.62
CA PRO A 620 -7.71 -3.36 7.32
C PRO A 620 -8.87 -2.55 7.95
N PHE A 621 -10.10 -2.82 7.55
CA PHE A 621 -11.35 -2.26 8.05
C PHE A 621 -12.49 -3.27 7.87
N GLN A 622 -13.64 -3.01 8.51
CA GLN A 622 -14.83 -3.85 8.36
C GLN A 622 -16.08 -3.01 8.14
N TYR A 623 -17.00 -3.51 7.32
CA TYR A 623 -18.35 -2.98 7.20
C TYR A 623 -19.25 -3.55 8.30
N LYS A 624 -20.11 -2.71 8.88
CA LYS A 624 -20.91 -3.08 10.07
C LYS A 624 -22.08 -4.01 9.71
N LYS A 625 -22.82 -3.70 8.65
CA LYS A 625 -24.02 -4.46 8.27
C LYS A 625 -23.69 -5.72 7.48
N GLN A 626 -22.69 -5.66 6.65
CA GLN A 626 -22.22 -6.79 5.86
C GLN A 626 -20.69 -6.91 5.96
N PRO A 627 -20.19 -7.61 6.99
CA PRO A 627 -18.75 -7.80 7.16
C PRO A 627 -18.11 -8.54 5.97
N MET A 628 -16.91 -8.14 5.62
CA MET A 628 -16.06 -8.89 4.69
C MET A 628 -15.68 -10.23 5.33
N VAL A 629 -15.66 -11.29 4.54
CA VAL A 629 -15.36 -12.66 5.00
C VAL A 629 -14.40 -13.36 4.05
N ILE A 630 -13.59 -14.27 4.60
CA ILE A 630 -12.84 -15.23 3.79
C ILE A 630 -13.72 -16.49 3.65
N TYR A 631 -14.26 -16.68 2.46
CA TYR A 631 -15.17 -17.80 2.14
C TYR A 631 -14.50 -18.91 1.30
N ALA A 632 -13.33 -18.62 0.71
CA ALA A 632 -12.56 -19.56 -0.09
C ALA A 632 -11.06 -19.43 0.15
N ASN A 633 -10.34 -20.54 0.08
CA ASN A 633 -8.89 -20.59 0.05
C ASN A 633 -8.34 -19.95 -1.25
N SER A 634 -7.02 -19.75 -1.31
CA SER A 634 -6.34 -19.48 -2.57
C SER A 634 -6.49 -20.67 -3.52
N PRO A 635 -6.75 -20.43 -4.82
CA PRO A 635 -6.99 -21.50 -5.76
C PRO A 635 -5.68 -22.13 -6.24
N ARG A 636 -5.76 -23.40 -6.67
CA ARG A 636 -4.72 -24.04 -7.50
C ARG A 636 -4.80 -23.49 -8.92
N VAL A 637 -3.69 -23.64 -9.67
CA VAL A 637 -3.67 -23.28 -11.11
C VAL A 637 -4.68 -24.15 -11.85
N GLY A 638 -5.67 -23.53 -12.49
CA GLY A 638 -6.68 -24.23 -13.28
C GLY A 638 -7.76 -24.98 -12.49
N GLU A 639 -7.86 -24.78 -11.18
CA GLU A 639 -8.83 -25.48 -10.31
C GLU A 639 -10.29 -25.35 -10.79
N HIS A 640 -10.60 -24.23 -11.43
CA HIS A 640 -11.97 -23.92 -11.86
C HIS A 640 -12.16 -23.92 -13.38
N ASN A 641 -11.23 -24.53 -14.16
CA ASN A 641 -11.29 -24.55 -15.62
C ASN A 641 -12.62 -25.11 -16.14
N ASP A 642 -13.08 -26.26 -15.58
CA ASP A 642 -14.29 -26.92 -16.05
C ASP A 642 -15.55 -26.07 -15.90
N VAL A 643 -15.59 -25.21 -14.88
CA VAL A 643 -16.73 -24.33 -14.63
C VAL A 643 -16.61 -23.04 -15.44
N LEU A 644 -15.42 -22.44 -15.46
CA LEU A 644 -15.20 -21.13 -16.08
C LEU A 644 -15.15 -21.17 -17.61
N LEU A 645 -14.75 -22.32 -18.19
CA LEU A 645 -14.65 -22.51 -19.64
C LEU A 645 -15.83 -23.33 -20.22
N ALA A 646 -16.79 -23.78 -19.41
CA ALA A 646 -17.92 -24.60 -19.87
C ALA A 646 -18.85 -23.90 -20.89
N GLY A 647 -18.65 -22.59 -21.14
CA GLY A 647 -19.41 -21.78 -22.11
C GLY A 647 -18.54 -20.85 -22.95
N ALA A 648 -17.21 -21.02 -22.92
CA ALA A 648 -16.24 -20.16 -23.60
C ALA A 648 -15.70 -20.79 -24.89
#